data_20a8bd7ea31c1db64706b57654f2b526
#
_entry.id   20a8bd7ea31c1db64706b57654f2b526
#
_cell.length_a   1.000
_cell.length_b   1.000
_cell.length_c   1.000
_cell.angle_alpha   90.00
_cell.angle_beta   90.00
_cell.angle_gamma   90.00
#
_symmetry.space_group_name_H-M   'P 1'
#
loop_
_entity.id
_entity.type
_entity.pdbx_description
1 polymer ?
#
loop_
_entity_poly.entity_id
_entity_poly.type
_entity_poly.pdbx_seq_one_letter_code
_entity_poly.pdbx_strand_id
1 'polypeptide(L)'
;MRTKKEELMAGLSGDTGWDRREALKAIAMLAATPLAGQTGGTAQIPVGMSSAVAAGKRGQSFDEGWRFLRGDAPGAELSDFNDASWRILDLPHDFSVEDLPPRAADMNGEGAVWGTMPTPIRIGPFDTELSAGGRDTGWFVGGIGWYRKRFSAAAVPAGGQVEIVFDGVYMNSDVWLNGNLLGNHPYGYTAFAYDLTPHLRRTGENVLAVRVRNEGRNSRWYSGSGIYRHVWLNATGSARIPLWGLFVTTPEVSRASASVNVAVRIENRAQSAQDITVRIRLLDSKNAGVGTRDVRQSLAAGGSVGVEQVFTVATPQLWSVATPQLYRAEVELLVGGSATDSVATSFGIRKLEVDAENGLRINGEPVKLKGGCMHHDNGLLGACAIDRAEERRVELMKAHGFNAIRTAHNPPSSAFLDACDRLGVLVMDEAFDCWERQKNAQDYHLYFAEWWQRDLSAMVLRDRNHPSVIMWSIGNEIPEKAQPRGVEIAKQLTDYIKTMDRTRPLSEGVNGRGEGMDPAFQYLEVGGYNYGPASYESDHARMPKRVIAGTESFPRQAYASWAPVDRHAYVIGDFVWTGMDHLGESSIGNAQLNAPAAGGGGRGGAGATGAQSGAALTGASAGGQQAAGAPGGGRGTGAAGGAGGATLAGGGPGAAQAAQAAAAGGFGGMGGGSSISLPFPWFNCYCGDIDLIGQAKPQWYHRRVFWGLSKLEMAVQRPVPEGRTELISGWGFSDEMRSWTWPGSEGKTLKVRVYSSGDQVRLLLNGKEIGVKPVSRETELKAEFDVPYAVGELKAVALAAGQPIAELSFKTAGKPAKLRLAPDRTSIRRDRNDLSYVTVEVVDQAGELVPDAVVQVSFSISGAAELAAAGSANPKDVWSFRQLRPKTFRGRCLAIVRAKGAVGAATIRAQADGLPAVSIVVQVIA
;
A
#
# COMPACT_ATOMS: atom_id res chain seq x y z
N MET A 1 -44.25 28.63 -3.02
CA MET A 1 -42.82 28.24 -3.02
C MET A 1 -42.43 27.33 -4.21
N ARG A 2 -43.33 26.53 -4.73
CA ARG A 2 -43.07 25.70 -5.95
C ARG A 2 -42.88 26.55 -7.21
N THR A 3 -43.67 27.60 -7.43
CA THR A 3 -43.65 28.49 -8.57
C THR A 3 -42.34 29.28 -8.76
N LYS A 4 -41.71 29.76 -7.67
CA LYS A 4 -40.45 30.50 -7.73
C LYS A 4 -39.23 29.62 -8.09
N LYS A 5 -39.27 28.32 -7.76
CA LYS A 5 -38.19 27.38 -8.11
C LYS A 5 -38.26 26.94 -9.58
N GLU A 6 -39.47 26.86 -10.11
CA GLU A 6 -39.70 26.54 -11.54
C GLU A 6 -39.34 27.72 -12.43
N GLU A 7 -39.62 28.97 -12.03
CA GLU A 7 -39.19 30.18 -12.72
C GLU A 7 -37.65 30.34 -12.67
N LEU A 8 -36.97 29.99 -11.58
CA LEU A 8 -35.51 30.06 -11.46
C LEU A 8 -34.82 29.00 -12.33
N MET A 9 -35.40 27.82 -12.46
CA MET A 9 -34.85 26.74 -13.30
C MET A 9 -35.12 26.98 -14.80
N ALA A 10 -36.18 27.69 -15.15
CA ALA A 10 -36.44 28.12 -16.53
C ALA A 10 -35.49 29.24 -17.00
N GLY A 11 -35.04 30.10 -16.05
CA GLY A 11 -34.07 31.17 -16.34
C GLY A 11 -32.64 30.67 -16.59
N LEU A 12 -32.33 29.42 -16.21
CA LEU A 12 -30.99 28.82 -16.42
C LEU A 12 -30.86 28.12 -17.79
N SER A 13 -31.92 27.98 -18.55
CA SER A 13 -31.95 27.25 -19.83
C SER A 13 -32.19 28.11 -21.07
N GLY A 14 -32.28 29.42 -20.98
CA GLY A 14 -32.51 30.33 -22.10
C GLY A 14 -31.69 31.61 -22.00
N ASP A 15 -31.31 32.10 -23.15
CA ASP A 15 -30.54 33.31 -23.46
C ASP A 15 -31.13 34.59 -22.82
N THR A 16 -31.02 34.73 -21.50
CA THR A 16 -31.34 35.95 -20.77
C THR A 16 -30.12 36.39 -20.00
N GLY A 17 -29.57 37.54 -20.34
CA GLY A 17 -28.34 38.16 -19.92
C GLY A 17 -28.15 38.36 -18.38
N TRP A 18 -28.16 37.30 -17.65
CA TRP A 18 -27.73 37.30 -16.24
C TRP A 18 -26.21 37.14 -16.17
N ASP A 19 -25.57 38.13 -15.53
CA ASP A 19 -24.17 38.05 -15.24
C ASP A 19 -23.91 36.82 -14.32
N ARG A 20 -22.82 36.12 -14.59
CA ARG A 20 -22.32 34.94 -13.81
C ARG A 20 -22.23 35.24 -12.29
N ARG A 21 -22.04 36.50 -11.91
CA ARG A 21 -22.01 36.99 -10.52
C ARG A 21 -23.41 36.95 -9.85
N GLU A 22 -24.46 37.22 -10.55
CA GLU A 22 -25.84 37.19 -10.03
C GLU A 22 -26.32 35.75 -9.85
N ALA A 23 -25.94 34.83 -10.75
CA ALA A 23 -26.23 33.40 -10.61
C ALA A 23 -25.50 32.78 -9.40
N LEU A 24 -24.26 33.17 -9.15
CA LEU A 24 -23.48 32.69 -8.00
C LEU A 24 -23.99 33.27 -6.68
N LYS A 25 -24.48 34.52 -6.63
CA LYS A 25 -25.13 35.08 -5.46
C LYS A 25 -26.47 34.38 -5.13
N ALA A 26 -27.23 34.00 -6.15
CA ALA A 26 -28.45 33.23 -5.97
C ALA A 26 -28.19 31.83 -5.40
N ILE A 27 -27.11 31.18 -5.84
CA ILE A 27 -26.66 29.87 -5.31
C ILE A 27 -26.12 30.00 -3.88
N ALA A 28 -25.38 31.07 -3.55
CA ALA A 28 -24.89 31.32 -2.19
C ALA A 28 -26.02 31.64 -1.20
N MET A 29 -27.08 32.33 -1.63
CA MET A 29 -28.27 32.59 -0.79
C MET A 29 -29.11 31.31 -0.57
N LEU A 30 -29.07 30.34 -1.46
CA LEU A 30 -29.77 29.05 -1.27
C LEU A 30 -29.00 28.11 -0.31
N ALA A 31 -27.71 28.30 -0.12
CA ALA A 31 -26.90 27.54 0.82
C ALA A 31 -26.93 28.09 2.26
N ALA A 32 -27.43 29.31 2.48
CA ALA A 32 -27.42 30.00 3.77
C ALA A 32 -28.78 30.03 4.53
N THR A 33 -29.83 29.39 4.00
CA THR A 33 -31.11 29.28 4.70
C THR A 33 -31.22 27.95 5.48
N PRO A 34 -31.37 27.99 6.81
CA PRO A 34 -31.67 26.78 7.56
C PRO A 34 -33.05 26.28 7.16
N LEU A 35 -33.13 25.05 6.68
CA LEU A 35 -34.37 24.31 6.45
C LEU A 35 -35.05 24.02 7.81
N ALA A 36 -35.90 24.91 8.23
CA ALA A 36 -36.83 24.65 9.31
C ALA A 36 -38.07 23.97 8.74
N GLY A 37 -38.30 22.74 9.16
CA GLY A 37 -39.60 22.11 9.22
C GLY A 37 -40.11 21.39 8.00
N GLN A 38 -39.76 20.12 7.85
CA GLN A 38 -40.74 19.10 7.45
C GLN A 38 -40.45 17.81 8.25
N THR A 39 -41.40 17.49 9.12
CA THR A 39 -41.51 16.24 9.88
C THR A 39 -41.82 15.10 8.90
N GLY A 40 -40.82 14.50 8.36
CA GLY A 40 -40.77 13.16 7.77
C GLY A 40 -39.91 12.33 8.67
N GLY A 41 -40.45 11.31 9.34
CA GLY A 41 -39.73 10.50 10.31
C GLY A 41 -38.48 9.89 9.75
N THR A 42 -37.37 10.59 9.94
CA THR A 42 -36.04 9.97 9.97
C THR A 42 -36.00 9.24 11.30
N ALA A 43 -35.88 7.91 11.23
CA ALA A 43 -35.48 7.15 12.40
C ALA A 43 -34.18 7.79 12.89
N GLN A 44 -34.29 8.58 13.96
CA GLN A 44 -33.13 9.00 14.73
C GLN A 44 -32.47 7.72 15.21
N ILE A 45 -31.28 7.42 14.69
CA ILE A 45 -30.35 6.51 15.38
C ILE A 45 -30.19 7.12 16.76
N PRO A 46 -30.50 6.40 17.86
CA PRO A 46 -30.40 6.98 19.18
C PRO A 46 -28.99 7.50 19.39
N VAL A 47 -28.84 8.80 19.51
CA VAL A 47 -27.61 9.44 19.98
C VAL A 47 -27.49 8.99 21.45
N GLY A 48 -26.67 7.96 21.70
CA GLY A 48 -26.38 7.54 23.05
C GLY A 48 -26.33 6.06 23.36
N MET A 49 -25.99 5.17 22.40
CA MET A 49 -25.48 3.87 22.84
C MET A 49 -23.99 4.04 23.17
N SER A 50 -23.70 4.35 24.44
CA SER A 50 -22.39 4.24 25.01
C SER A 50 -21.89 2.81 24.74
N SER A 51 -20.78 2.64 23.99
CA SER A 51 -20.15 1.34 23.79
C SER A 51 -19.88 0.72 25.17
N ALA A 52 -20.41 -0.48 25.42
CA ALA A 52 -20.18 -1.16 26.70
C ALA A 52 -19.10 -2.23 26.53
N VAL A 53 -18.11 -2.26 27.44
CA VAL A 53 -17.08 -3.29 27.50
C VAL A 53 -17.70 -4.58 28.03
N ALA A 54 -17.73 -5.64 27.23
CA ALA A 54 -18.20 -6.95 27.68
C ALA A 54 -17.10 -7.65 28.50
N ALA A 55 -17.45 -8.16 29.69
CA ALA A 55 -16.53 -8.86 30.57
C ALA A 55 -16.02 -10.18 29.98
N GLY A 56 -14.75 -10.51 30.23
CA GLY A 56 -14.16 -11.79 29.83
C GLY A 56 -14.02 -11.99 28.31
N LYS A 57 -14.08 -10.92 27.52
CA LYS A 57 -14.02 -10.97 26.05
C LYS A 57 -12.84 -10.17 25.52
N ARG A 58 -12.05 -10.80 24.67
CA ARG A 58 -10.99 -10.14 23.87
C ARG A 58 -11.49 -9.79 22.48
N GLY A 59 -10.74 -8.90 21.80
CA GLY A 59 -10.98 -8.54 20.42
C GLY A 59 -12.36 -7.93 20.20
N GLN A 60 -12.86 -7.17 21.15
CA GLN A 60 -14.09 -6.41 20.96
C GLN A 60 -13.79 -5.21 20.09
N SER A 61 -14.44 -5.12 18.90
CA SER A 61 -14.27 -3.95 18.04
C SER A 61 -14.66 -2.68 18.78
N PHE A 62 -13.83 -1.67 18.67
CA PHE A 62 -14.04 -0.36 19.24
C PHE A 62 -14.10 0.74 18.17
N ASP A 63 -14.37 0.36 16.94
CA ASP A 63 -14.29 1.22 15.76
C ASP A 63 -15.46 2.21 15.61
N GLU A 64 -16.66 1.87 16.09
CA GLU A 64 -17.86 2.66 15.82
C GLU A 64 -17.99 3.91 16.70
N GLY A 65 -18.58 4.98 16.16
CA GLY A 65 -19.10 6.11 16.93
C GLY A 65 -18.05 7.02 17.56
N TRP A 66 -16.90 7.21 16.91
CA TRP A 66 -15.89 8.17 17.34
C TRP A 66 -16.29 9.60 16.94
N ARG A 67 -16.06 10.55 17.83
CA ARG A 67 -16.13 11.98 17.52
C ARG A 67 -14.78 12.44 17.01
N PHE A 68 -14.75 13.17 15.91
CA PHE A 68 -13.54 13.59 15.24
C PHE A 68 -13.54 15.08 14.92
N LEU A 69 -12.38 15.72 15.13
CA LEU A 69 -12.08 17.08 14.69
C LEU A 69 -10.73 17.09 13.96
N ARG A 70 -10.70 17.62 12.73
CA ARG A 70 -9.45 17.94 12.03
C ARG A 70 -8.98 19.32 12.50
N GLY A 71 -7.78 19.39 13.06
CA GLY A 71 -7.18 20.58 13.66
C GLY A 71 -6.85 20.37 15.12
N ASP A 72 -6.22 21.37 15.75
CA ASP A 72 -5.90 21.32 17.17
C ASP A 72 -7.10 21.73 18.03
N ALA A 73 -7.20 21.16 19.22
CA ALA A 73 -8.24 21.41 20.20
C ALA A 73 -7.67 21.32 21.62
N PRO A 74 -6.98 22.35 22.09
CA PRO A 74 -6.44 22.37 23.45
C PRO A 74 -7.51 22.09 24.50
N GLY A 75 -7.22 21.19 25.45
CA GLY A 75 -8.16 20.77 26.48
C GLY A 75 -9.04 19.57 26.06
N ALA A 76 -8.95 19.09 24.82
CA ALA A 76 -9.77 17.97 24.34
C ALA A 76 -9.38 16.62 24.98
N GLU A 77 -8.30 16.54 25.72
CA GLU A 77 -7.92 15.43 26.59
C GLU A 77 -8.82 15.32 27.84
N LEU A 78 -9.45 16.40 28.28
CA LEU A 78 -10.25 16.45 29.50
C LEU A 78 -11.62 15.77 29.31
N SER A 79 -12.11 15.11 30.35
CA SER A 79 -13.37 14.34 30.26
C SER A 79 -14.61 15.22 30.06
N ASP A 80 -14.58 16.47 30.56
CA ASP A 80 -15.70 17.43 30.50
C ASP A 80 -15.65 18.35 29.27
N PHE A 81 -14.65 18.19 28.40
CA PHE A 81 -14.56 18.94 27.14
C PHE A 81 -15.82 18.75 26.29
N ASN A 82 -16.37 19.85 25.78
CA ASN A 82 -17.56 19.82 24.94
C ASN A 82 -17.21 19.48 23.47
N ASP A 83 -17.41 18.23 23.10
CA ASP A 83 -17.21 17.68 21.75
C ASP A 83 -18.53 17.53 20.97
N ALA A 84 -19.64 18.13 21.40
CA ALA A 84 -20.97 17.94 20.79
C ALA A 84 -21.01 18.34 19.29
N SER A 85 -20.23 19.33 18.89
CA SER A 85 -20.14 19.79 17.49
C SER A 85 -19.22 18.94 16.61
N TRP A 86 -18.48 17.98 17.18
CA TRP A 86 -17.55 17.16 16.41
C TRP A 86 -18.31 16.15 15.56
N ARG A 87 -17.77 15.87 14.38
CA ARG A 87 -18.31 14.89 13.45
C ARG A 87 -18.20 13.48 14.05
N ILE A 88 -19.27 12.68 13.89
CA ILE A 88 -19.26 11.27 14.26
C ILE A 88 -18.82 10.45 13.06
N LEU A 89 -17.90 9.49 13.29
CA LEU A 89 -17.41 8.59 12.28
C LEU A 89 -17.00 7.23 12.88
N ASP A 90 -16.77 6.27 12.00
CA ASP A 90 -16.26 4.95 12.35
C ASP A 90 -14.85 4.77 11.79
N LEU A 91 -14.04 3.96 12.49
CA LEU A 91 -12.70 3.54 12.08
C LEU A 91 -12.79 2.33 11.14
N PRO A 92 -11.76 2.07 10.34
CA PRO A 92 -10.55 2.86 10.08
C PRO A 92 -10.83 4.21 9.42
N HIS A 93 -10.07 5.24 9.78
CA HIS A 93 -10.27 6.59 9.28
C HIS A 93 -8.94 7.27 8.94
N ASP A 94 -8.89 7.86 7.74
CA ASP A 94 -7.78 8.65 7.22
C ASP A 94 -8.30 10.03 6.81
N PHE A 95 -7.88 11.06 7.56
CA PHE A 95 -8.33 12.42 7.27
C PHE A 95 -7.51 13.12 6.19
N SER A 96 -6.35 12.56 5.78
CA SER A 96 -5.57 13.14 4.68
C SER A 96 -6.25 12.95 3.32
N VAL A 97 -7.07 11.92 3.15
CA VAL A 97 -7.79 11.65 1.89
C VAL A 97 -9.12 12.41 1.79
N GLU A 98 -9.48 13.14 2.84
CA GLU A 98 -10.70 13.96 2.87
C GLU A 98 -10.51 15.31 2.19
N ASP A 99 -11.59 15.80 1.59
CA ASP A 99 -11.60 17.11 0.95
C ASP A 99 -11.25 18.21 1.98
N LEU A 100 -10.38 19.09 1.56
CA LEU A 100 -10.00 20.27 2.33
C LEU A 100 -11.12 21.34 2.22
N PRO A 101 -11.33 22.17 3.27
CA PRO A 101 -12.25 23.29 3.17
C PRO A 101 -11.80 24.24 2.06
N PRO A 102 -12.74 24.83 1.27
CA PRO A 102 -12.41 25.77 0.21
C PRO A 102 -11.69 27.01 0.77
N ARG A 103 -10.73 27.54 0.02
CA ARG A 103 -10.09 28.82 0.36
C ARG A 103 -10.96 29.96 -0.14
N ALA A 104 -10.89 31.11 0.52
CA ALA A 104 -11.55 32.33 0.04
C ALA A 104 -11.09 32.74 -1.36
N ALA A 105 -9.81 32.55 -1.69
CA ALA A 105 -9.24 32.80 -3.03
C ALA A 105 -9.82 31.86 -4.11
N ASP A 106 -10.11 30.60 -3.75
CA ASP A 106 -10.69 29.61 -4.68
C ASP A 106 -12.16 29.95 -5.02
N MET A 107 -12.83 30.69 -4.13
CA MET A 107 -14.24 31.12 -4.29
C MET A 107 -14.39 32.31 -5.23
N ASN A 108 -13.34 33.11 -5.44
CA ASN A 108 -13.41 34.37 -6.20
C ASN A 108 -13.07 34.19 -7.69
N GLY A 109 -12.70 33.02 -8.14
CA GLY A 109 -12.45 32.74 -9.56
C GLY A 109 -11.32 33.54 -10.20
N GLU A 110 -10.52 34.24 -9.42
CA GLU A 110 -9.38 35.04 -9.87
C GLU A 110 -8.11 34.19 -9.87
N GLY A 111 -7.67 33.75 -11.06
CA GLY A 111 -6.29 33.31 -11.22
C GLY A 111 -5.99 31.97 -11.81
N ALA A 112 -6.92 31.26 -12.37
CA ALA A 112 -6.60 30.06 -13.15
C ALA A 112 -6.26 30.40 -14.60
N VAL A 113 -5.16 31.06 -14.86
CA VAL A 113 -4.57 31.16 -16.20
C VAL A 113 -3.61 30.01 -16.37
N TRP A 114 -3.98 29.03 -17.17
CA TRP A 114 -3.14 27.92 -17.56
C TRP A 114 -1.86 28.44 -18.24
N GLY A 115 -0.75 28.37 -17.55
CA GLY A 115 0.56 28.68 -18.13
C GLY A 115 1.55 29.44 -17.25
N THR A 116 1.11 30.15 -16.22
CA THR A 116 2.01 30.84 -15.28
C THR A 116 1.57 30.54 -13.85
N MET A 117 2.30 29.71 -13.17
CA MET A 117 2.01 29.31 -11.79
C MET A 117 2.54 30.30 -10.75
N PRO A 118 1.70 31.14 -10.15
CA PRO A 118 2.06 31.68 -8.87
C PRO A 118 1.01 31.46 -7.77
N THR A 119 -0.11 30.77 -8.01
CA THR A 119 -1.12 30.61 -6.97
C THR A 119 -1.19 29.16 -6.51
N PRO A 120 -1.15 28.90 -5.20
CA PRO A 120 -1.29 27.54 -4.64
C PRO A 120 -2.63 26.96 -5.03
N ILE A 121 -2.59 25.72 -5.55
CA ILE A 121 -3.79 25.00 -6.00
C ILE A 121 -4.28 24.10 -4.88
N ARG A 122 -5.56 24.22 -4.53
CA ARG A 122 -6.28 23.33 -3.63
C ARG A 122 -7.45 22.69 -4.37
N ILE A 123 -7.42 21.37 -4.52
CA ILE A 123 -8.49 20.59 -5.17
C ILE A 123 -8.70 19.31 -4.38
N GLY A 124 -9.89 19.10 -3.83
CA GLY A 124 -10.17 17.93 -3.02
C GLY A 124 -9.22 17.81 -1.81
N PRO A 125 -8.51 16.70 -1.65
CA PRO A 125 -7.55 16.49 -0.56
C PRO A 125 -6.15 17.08 -0.85
N PHE A 126 -5.92 17.66 -2.03
CA PHE A 126 -4.62 18.10 -2.51
C PHE A 126 -4.37 19.58 -2.25
N ASP A 127 -3.15 19.91 -1.82
CA ASP A 127 -2.73 21.29 -1.63
C ASP A 127 -1.20 21.42 -1.75
N THR A 128 -0.75 22.21 -2.72
CA THR A 128 0.69 22.37 -3.03
C THR A 128 1.47 23.19 -2.02
N GLU A 129 0.81 23.96 -1.14
CA GLU A 129 1.45 24.74 -0.07
C GLU A 129 1.40 24.02 1.28
N LEU A 130 0.25 23.45 1.64
CA LEU A 130 0.04 22.86 2.95
C LEU A 130 0.58 21.43 3.06
N SER A 131 0.83 20.75 1.95
CA SER A 131 1.42 19.41 1.95
C SER A 131 2.90 19.50 2.32
N ALA A 132 3.24 19.20 3.56
CA ALA A 132 4.63 19.20 4.03
C ALA A 132 5.51 18.19 3.29
N GLY A 133 4.96 17.04 2.91
CA GLY A 133 5.64 16.01 2.12
C GLY A 133 5.68 16.31 0.62
N GLY A 134 4.83 17.21 0.13
CA GLY A 134 4.78 17.60 -1.29
C GLY A 134 4.64 16.38 -2.21
N ARG A 135 5.55 16.28 -3.17
CA ARG A 135 5.63 15.18 -4.13
C ARG A 135 5.73 13.79 -3.47
N ASP A 136 6.48 13.67 -2.38
CA ASP A 136 6.72 12.38 -1.74
C ASP A 136 5.41 11.80 -1.18
N THR A 137 4.55 12.65 -0.64
CA THR A 137 3.24 12.23 -0.09
C THR A 137 2.07 12.46 -1.05
N GLY A 138 2.32 12.76 -2.34
CA GLY A 138 1.26 12.95 -3.33
C GLY A 138 0.47 14.23 -3.19
N TRP A 139 1.04 15.27 -2.56
CA TRP A 139 0.40 16.56 -2.30
C TRP A 139 -0.77 16.50 -1.31
N PHE A 140 -0.96 15.36 -0.63
CA PHE A 140 -1.94 15.25 0.45
C PHE A 140 -1.50 15.99 1.70
N VAL A 141 -2.48 16.48 2.47
CA VAL A 141 -2.23 17.30 3.65
C VAL A 141 -2.42 16.50 4.93
N GLY A 142 -1.37 16.44 5.74
CA GLY A 142 -1.39 15.88 7.09
C GLY A 142 -1.98 16.84 8.13
N GLY A 143 -1.28 17.03 9.26
CA GLY A 143 -1.62 17.93 10.35
C GLY A 143 -2.12 17.22 11.59
N ILE A 144 -2.90 17.94 12.40
CA ILE A 144 -3.43 17.43 13.68
C ILE A 144 -4.86 16.95 13.51
N GLY A 145 -5.20 15.84 14.19
CA GLY A 145 -6.55 15.34 14.31
C GLY A 145 -6.84 14.84 15.73
N TRP A 146 -8.01 15.12 16.23
CA TRP A 146 -8.48 14.65 17.52
C TRP A 146 -9.62 13.68 17.37
N TYR A 147 -9.56 12.59 18.14
CA TYR A 147 -10.60 11.58 18.25
C TYR A 147 -11.05 11.45 19.70
N ARG A 148 -12.36 11.37 19.94
CA ARG A 148 -12.93 11.17 21.28
C ARG A 148 -14.01 10.10 21.21
N LYS A 149 -14.04 9.24 22.23
CA LYS A 149 -15.08 8.22 22.35
C LYS A 149 -15.52 8.04 23.80
N ARG A 150 -16.84 7.96 24.01
CA ARG A 150 -17.46 7.71 25.30
C ARG A 150 -17.87 6.26 25.39
N PHE A 151 -17.65 5.63 26.54
CA PHE A 151 -18.00 4.22 26.75
C PHE A 151 -18.24 3.87 28.21
N SER A 152 -18.96 2.76 28.46
CA SER A 152 -19.23 2.22 29.80
C SER A 152 -18.39 0.96 30.08
N ALA A 153 -17.87 0.85 31.28
CA ALA A 153 -17.16 -0.36 31.73
C ALA A 153 -17.92 -1.07 32.89
N ALA A 154 -19.21 -0.81 33.05
CA ALA A 154 -20.02 -1.34 34.17
C ALA A 154 -20.09 -2.87 34.21
N ALA A 155 -19.92 -3.56 33.05
CA ALA A 155 -19.91 -5.01 33.00
C ALA A 155 -18.58 -5.64 33.41
N VAL A 156 -17.47 -4.86 33.53
CA VAL A 156 -16.17 -5.40 33.94
C VAL A 156 -16.16 -5.67 35.45
N PRO A 157 -15.97 -6.91 35.91
CA PRO A 157 -16.05 -7.24 37.32
C PRO A 157 -14.87 -6.64 38.11
N ALA A 158 -15.00 -6.56 39.42
CA ALA A 158 -13.90 -6.18 40.30
C ALA A 158 -12.68 -7.11 40.08
N GLY A 159 -11.49 -6.52 39.96
CA GLY A 159 -10.26 -7.26 39.65
C GLY A 159 -10.06 -7.58 38.14
N GLY A 160 -11.08 -7.38 37.29
CA GLY A 160 -10.92 -7.52 35.84
C GLY A 160 -10.01 -6.44 35.24
N GLN A 161 -9.26 -6.80 34.21
CA GLN A 161 -8.31 -5.94 33.49
C GLN A 161 -8.94 -5.49 32.17
N VAL A 162 -8.68 -4.25 31.76
CA VAL A 162 -9.11 -3.72 30.46
C VAL A 162 -7.92 -3.09 29.74
N GLU A 163 -7.69 -3.55 28.55
CA GLU A 163 -6.61 -3.07 27.69
C GLU A 163 -7.20 -2.58 26.34
N ILE A 164 -6.74 -1.43 25.85
CA ILE A 164 -7.04 -0.97 24.51
C ILE A 164 -5.87 -1.25 23.59
N VAL A 165 -6.16 -1.73 22.39
CA VAL A 165 -5.15 -2.02 21.35
C VAL A 165 -5.48 -1.21 20.12
N PHE A 166 -4.49 -0.47 19.63
CA PHE A 166 -4.52 0.24 18.34
C PHE A 166 -3.67 -0.54 17.35
N ASP A 167 -4.24 -0.99 16.25
CA ASP A 167 -3.49 -1.72 15.22
C ASP A 167 -2.58 -0.80 14.39
N GLY A 168 -2.86 0.51 14.39
CA GLY A 168 -2.03 1.53 13.77
C GLY A 168 -2.66 2.91 13.79
N VAL A 169 -1.86 3.91 14.16
CA VAL A 169 -2.25 5.33 14.18
C VAL A 169 -1.12 6.15 13.55
N TYR A 170 -1.36 6.77 12.43
CA TYR A 170 -0.35 7.58 11.76
C TYR A 170 -0.58 9.07 12.03
N MET A 171 0.33 9.74 12.76
CA MET A 171 1.44 9.24 13.59
C MET A 171 1.55 10.07 14.87
N ASN A 172 2.57 9.74 15.67
CA ASN A 172 2.92 10.48 16.89
C ASN A 172 1.69 10.79 17.75
N SER A 173 1.01 9.71 18.15
CA SER A 173 -0.28 9.77 18.83
C SER A 173 -0.14 9.82 20.34
N ASP A 174 -0.86 10.71 20.99
CA ASP A 174 -1.06 10.74 22.43
C ASP A 174 -2.46 10.19 22.76
N VAL A 175 -2.55 9.39 23.82
CA VAL A 175 -3.79 8.74 24.24
C VAL A 175 -4.08 9.03 25.70
N TRP A 176 -5.31 9.46 26.00
CA TRP A 176 -5.78 9.76 27.37
C TRP A 176 -7.04 8.98 27.71
N LEU A 177 -7.15 8.56 28.96
CA LEU A 177 -8.40 8.06 29.55
C LEU A 177 -8.83 8.95 30.69
N ASN A 178 -10.05 9.54 30.62
CA ASN A 178 -10.60 10.39 31.66
C ASN A 178 -9.69 11.58 32.06
N GLY A 179 -8.93 12.14 31.12
CA GLY A 179 -7.97 13.21 31.33
C GLY A 179 -6.57 12.75 31.75
N ASN A 180 -6.38 11.45 32.01
CA ASN A 180 -5.06 10.90 32.36
C ASN A 180 -4.33 10.41 31.12
N LEU A 181 -3.10 10.92 30.90
CA LEU A 181 -2.25 10.46 29.79
C LEU A 181 -1.84 8.99 30.00
N LEU A 182 -2.18 8.13 29.06
CA LEU A 182 -1.76 6.73 29.04
C LEU A 182 -0.38 6.59 28.39
N GLY A 183 -0.06 7.40 27.39
CA GLY A 183 1.21 7.41 26.72
C GLY A 183 1.20 8.06 25.34
N ASN A 184 2.39 8.10 24.74
CA ASN A 184 2.62 8.51 23.35
C ASN A 184 3.13 7.31 22.55
N HIS A 185 2.78 7.24 21.25
CA HIS A 185 3.34 6.28 20.32
C HIS A 185 3.72 7.01 19.01
N PRO A 186 5.03 7.09 18.66
CA PRO A 186 5.47 7.88 17.52
C PRO A 186 5.41 7.16 16.16
N TYR A 187 5.65 5.83 16.12
CA TYR A 187 5.73 5.09 14.86
C TYR A 187 4.35 4.71 14.34
N GLY A 188 4.00 5.19 13.15
CA GLY A 188 2.64 5.09 12.63
C GLY A 188 2.19 3.69 12.18
N TYR A 189 3.11 2.72 12.07
CA TYR A 189 2.85 1.44 11.38
C TYR A 189 2.76 0.22 12.29
N THR A 190 3.19 0.32 13.53
CA THR A 190 3.13 -0.79 14.51
C THR A 190 1.91 -0.67 15.40
N ALA A 191 1.40 -1.82 15.84
CA ALA A 191 0.34 -1.89 16.82
C ALA A 191 0.89 -1.60 18.22
N PHE A 192 0.07 -0.97 19.08
CA PHE A 192 0.40 -0.68 20.47
C PHE A 192 -0.82 -0.78 21.37
N ALA A 193 -0.58 -0.91 22.66
CA ALA A 193 -1.66 -1.08 23.64
C ALA A 193 -1.41 -0.29 24.92
N TYR A 194 -2.50 0.07 25.60
CA TYR A 194 -2.46 0.69 26.91
C TYR A 194 -3.41 -0.01 27.88
N ASP A 195 -2.95 -0.19 29.12
CA ASP A 195 -3.77 -0.67 30.24
C ASP A 195 -4.69 0.48 30.70
N LEU A 196 -5.99 0.31 30.51
CA LEU A 196 -7.00 1.27 30.95
C LEU A 196 -7.35 1.13 32.43
N THR A 197 -7.06 -0.03 33.04
CA THR A 197 -7.53 -0.44 34.37
C THR A 197 -7.26 0.58 35.46
N PRO A 198 -6.07 1.24 35.56
CA PRO A 198 -5.76 2.20 36.62
C PRO A 198 -6.62 3.46 36.61
N HIS A 199 -7.11 3.87 35.43
CA HIS A 199 -7.87 5.11 35.26
C HIS A 199 -9.33 4.87 34.86
N LEU A 200 -9.76 3.59 34.84
CA LEU A 200 -11.08 3.18 34.39
C LEU A 200 -12.15 3.45 35.48
N ARG A 201 -13.17 4.21 35.12
CA ARG A 201 -14.39 4.35 35.92
C ARG A 201 -15.28 3.14 35.67
N ARG A 202 -15.48 2.29 36.69
CA ARG A 202 -16.37 1.13 36.60
C ARG A 202 -17.83 1.49 36.64
N THR A 203 -18.17 2.63 37.24
CA THR A 203 -19.52 3.23 37.25
C THR A 203 -19.46 4.55 36.52
N GLY A 204 -20.48 4.85 35.71
CA GLY A 204 -20.53 6.05 34.90
C GLY A 204 -19.80 5.90 33.56
N GLU A 205 -19.60 7.02 32.92
CA GLU A 205 -19.01 7.13 31.58
C GLU A 205 -17.49 7.34 31.64
N ASN A 206 -16.79 6.65 30.76
CA ASN A 206 -15.38 6.87 30.47
C ASN A 206 -15.23 7.64 29.16
N VAL A 207 -14.22 8.50 29.09
CA VAL A 207 -13.85 9.26 27.89
C VAL A 207 -12.44 8.90 27.47
N LEU A 208 -12.30 8.32 26.31
CA LEU A 208 -11.02 8.10 25.64
C LEU A 208 -10.81 9.26 24.67
N ALA A 209 -9.61 9.87 24.70
CA ALA A 209 -9.18 10.89 23.77
C ALA A 209 -7.87 10.47 23.09
N VAL A 210 -7.76 10.72 21.79
CA VAL A 210 -6.56 10.44 21.00
C VAL A 210 -6.23 11.67 20.16
N ARG A 211 -5.01 12.19 20.29
CA ARG A 211 -4.45 13.22 19.41
C ARG A 211 -3.48 12.59 18.46
N VAL A 212 -3.62 12.86 17.17
CA VAL A 212 -2.75 12.41 16.09
C VAL A 212 -2.02 13.61 15.51
N ARG A 213 -0.72 13.48 15.29
CA ARG A 213 0.13 14.56 14.75
C ARG A 213 0.95 14.09 13.59
N ASN A 214 0.42 14.20 12.36
CA ASN A 214 1.16 13.96 11.13
C ASN A 214 1.67 15.30 10.59
N GLU A 215 2.80 15.76 11.10
CA GLU A 215 3.36 17.07 10.82
C GLU A 215 4.77 16.95 10.24
N GLY A 216 5.14 17.93 9.42
CA GLY A 216 6.46 17.98 8.80
C GLY A 216 6.65 16.97 7.66
N ARG A 217 7.90 16.81 7.22
CA ARG A 217 8.29 15.88 6.17
C ARG A 217 8.80 14.59 6.79
N ASN A 218 7.89 13.63 6.99
CA ASN A 218 8.14 12.42 7.77
C ASN A 218 8.02 11.10 6.97
N SER A 219 7.61 11.18 5.70
CA SER A 219 7.44 10.01 4.84
C SER A 219 7.91 10.30 3.42
N ARG A 220 8.36 9.26 2.70
CA ARG A 220 8.72 9.31 1.27
C ARG A 220 7.58 8.87 0.36
N TRP A 221 6.49 8.37 0.91
CA TRP A 221 5.26 7.93 0.23
C TRP A 221 4.03 8.45 0.99
N TYR A 222 2.84 8.24 0.46
CA TYR A 222 1.60 8.58 1.15
C TYR A 222 1.44 7.76 2.43
N SER A 223 1.37 8.45 3.55
CA SER A 223 1.23 7.81 4.86
C SER A 223 -0.21 7.71 5.35
N GLY A 224 -1.09 8.58 4.85
CA GLY A 224 -2.38 8.86 5.48
C GLY A 224 -2.21 9.59 6.81
N SER A 225 -3.33 9.84 7.49
CA SER A 225 -3.34 10.47 8.82
C SER A 225 -4.55 10.04 9.62
N GLY A 226 -4.34 9.61 10.85
CA GLY A 226 -5.44 9.27 11.74
C GLY A 226 -5.34 7.87 12.34
N ILE A 227 -6.44 7.41 12.94
CA ILE A 227 -6.59 6.01 13.39
C ILE A 227 -7.01 5.21 12.16
N TYR A 228 -6.02 4.82 11.34
CA TYR A 228 -6.25 4.27 10.01
C TYR A 228 -6.36 2.74 9.98
N ARG A 229 -6.14 2.08 11.14
CA ARG A 229 -6.39 0.65 11.39
C ARG A 229 -7.42 0.49 12.51
N HIS A 230 -7.75 -0.75 12.84
CA HIS A 230 -8.76 -1.07 13.86
C HIS A 230 -8.32 -0.72 15.28
N VAL A 231 -9.32 -0.56 16.15
CA VAL A 231 -9.14 -0.41 17.60
C VAL A 231 -9.93 -1.51 18.30
N TRP A 232 -9.29 -2.17 19.26
CA TRP A 232 -9.83 -3.30 19.99
C TRP A 232 -9.82 -3.06 21.50
N LEU A 233 -10.84 -3.57 22.17
CA LEU A 233 -10.85 -3.69 23.63
C LEU A 233 -10.72 -5.14 24.03
N ASN A 234 -9.81 -5.39 24.99
CA ASN A 234 -9.63 -6.66 25.66
C ASN A 234 -10.04 -6.51 27.13
N ALA A 235 -11.05 -7.26 27.56
CA ALA A 235 -11.45 -7.34 28.96
C ALA A 235 -11.20 -8.76 29.47
N THR A 236 -10.30 -8.91 30.43
CA THR A 236 -9.85 -10.21 30.96
C THR A 236 -10.02 -10.27 32.47
N GLY A 237 -9.87 -11.48 33.05
CA GLY A 237 -9.69 -11.63 34.49
C GLY A 237 -8.29 -11.21 34.93
N SER A 238 -7.98 -11.46 36.21
CA SER A 238 -6.65 -11.20 36.78
C SER A 238 -5.59 -12.19 36.27
N ALA A 239 -5.98 -13.43 35.99
CA ALA A 239 -5.14 -14.38 35.24
C ALA A 239 -5.37 -14.10 33.75
N ARG A 240 -4.31 -13.74 33.04
CA ARG A 240 -4.39 -13.33 31.61
C ARG A 240 -3.22 -13.83 30.79
N ILE A 241 -3.44 -13.87 29.49
CA ILE A 241 -2.40 -14.03 28.47
C ILE A 241 -2.03 -12.61 28.00
N PRO A 242 -0.76 -12.16 28.08
CA PRO A 242 -0.39 -10.84 27.54
C PRO A 242 -0.65 -10.75 26.04
N LEU A 243 -0.73 -9.52 25.52
CA LEU A 243 -0.89 -9.29 24.09
C LEU A 243 0.22 -10.02 23.32
N TRP A 244 -0.16 -10.78 22.26
CA TRP A 244 0.72 -11.65 21.47
C TRP A 244 1.50 -12.72 22.27
N GLY A 245 1.01 -13.10 23.44
CA GLY A 245 1.63 -14.09 24.32
C GLY A 245 1.50 -15.54 23.85
N LEU A 246 0.81 -15.82 22.74
CA LEU A 246 0.69 -17.14 22.13
C LEU A 246 1.62 -17.26 20.92
N PHE A 247 2.42 -18.33 20.88
CA PHE A 247 3.32 -18.64 19.77
C PHE A 247 3.22 -20.11 19.38
N VAL A 248 3.05 -20.38 18.09
CA VAL A 248 2.94 -21.74 17.55
C VAL A 248 4.08 -21.97 16.55
N THR A 249 4.81 -23.05 16.74
CA THR A 249 5.88 -23.47 15.82
C THR A 249 5.70 -24.92 15.38
N THR A 250 6.28 -25.27 14.24
CA THR A 250 6.23 -26.62 13.66
C THR A 250 7.65 -27.12 13.39
N PRO A 251 8.39 -27.51 14.46
CA PRO A 251 9.82 -27.83 14.35
C PRO A 251 10.12 -29.05 13.47
N GLU A 252 9.24 -30.04 13.48
CA GLU A 252 9.37 -31.25 12.67
C GLU A 252 8.14 -31.42 11.80
N VAL A 253 8.34 -31.49 10.49
CA VAL A 253 7.24 -31.59 9.52
C VAL A 253 7.59 -32.63 8.47
N SER A 254 6.68 -33.58 8.29
CA SER A 254 6.66 -34.52 7.18
C SER A 254 5.23 -34.75 6.70
N ARG A 255 5.05 -35.46 5.60
CA ARG A 255 3.70 -35.88 5.13
C ARG A 255 3.05 -36.90 6.07
N ALA A 256 3.86 -37.67 6.83
CA ALA A 256 3.37 -38.70 7.76
C ALA A 256 2.99 -38.11 9.12
N SER A 257 3.75 -37.13 9.62
CA SER A 257 3.50 -36.53 10.92
C SER A 257 4.14 -35.15 11.02
N ALA A 258 3.59 -34.31 11.90
CA ALA A 258 4.20 -33.05 12.30
C ALA A 258 4.17 -32.87 13.81
N SER A 259 5.21 -32.24 14.33
CA SER A 259 5.27 -31.76 15.71
C SER A 259 4.81 -30.30 15.72
N VAL A 260 3.79 -30.00 16.54
CA VAL A 260 3.26 -28.64 16.73
C VAL A 260 3.55 -28.24 18.18
N ASN A 261 4.43 -27.27 18.37
CA ASN A 261 4.73 -26.71 19.68
C ASN A 261 3.90 -25.44 19.92
N VAL A 262 3.11 -25.42 20.98
CA VAL A 262 2.31 -24.27 21.41
C VAL A 262 2.93 -23.72 22.68
N ALA A 263 3.50 -22.52 22.60
CA ALA A 263 4.06 -21.76 23.69
C ALA A 263 3.12 -20.62 24.08
N VAL A 264 2.77 -20.50 25.34
CA VAL A 264 1.93 -19.41 25.83
C VAL A 264 2.54 -18.80 27.10
N ARG A 265 2.61 -17.49 27.15
CA ARG A 265 2.94 -16.72 28.35
C ARG A 265 1.66 -16.42 29.11
N ILE A 266 1.66 -16.62 30.43
CA ILE A 266 0.55 -16.27 31.30
C ILE A 266 1.02 -15.37 32.44
N GLU A 267 0.13 -14.47 32.90
CA GLU A 267 0.41 -13.49 33.97
C GLU A 267 -0.70 -13.54 35.01
N ASN A 268 -0.32 -13.41 36.29
CA ASN A 268 -1.25 -13.19 37.40
C ASN A 268 -1.21 -11.72 37.83
N ARG A 269 -2.27 -10.95 37.52
CA ARG A 269 -2.42 -9.56 37.94
C ARG A 269 -3.18 -9.37 39.25
N ALA A 270 -3.54 -10.48 39.94
CA ALA A 270 -4.15 -10.41 41.26
C ALA A 270 -3.12 -10.06 42.34
N GLN A 271 -3.64 -9.58 43.46
CA GLN A 271 -2.82 -9.31 44.67
C GLN A 271 -2.47 -10.57 45.48
N SER A 272 -2.94 -11.75 45.07
CA SER A 272 -2.70 -13.05 45.70
C SER A 272 -2.27 -14.08 44.66
N ALA A 273 -1.68 -15.16 45.13
CA ALA A 273 -1.37 -16.34 44.33
C ALA A 273 -2.67 -16.94 43.75
N GLN A 274 -2.59 -17.46 42.52
CA GLN A 274 -3.68 -18.14 41.84
C GLN A 274 -3.26 -19.47 41.24
N ASP A 275 -4.11 -20.49 41.39
CA ASP A 275 -4.00 -21.75 40.67
C ASP A 275 -4.76 -21.64 39.37
N ILE A 276 -4.03 -21.73 38.27
CA ILE A 276 -4.52 -21.51 36.90
C ILE A 276 -4.43 -22.83 36.14
N THR A 277 -5.50 -23.25 35.52
CA THR A 277 -5.48 -24.29 34.51
C THR A 277 -5.37 -23.66 33.14
N VAL A 278 -4.32 -23.98 32.38
CA VAL A 278 -4.10 -23.58 30.99
C VAL A 278 -4.60 -24.71 30.11
N ARG A 279 -5.70 -24.50 29.43
CA ARG A 279 -6.26 -25.45 28.48
C ARG A 279 -5.88 -25.04 27.07
N ILE A 280 -5.18 -25.94 26.34
CA ILE A 280 -4.72 -25.75 24.98
C ILE A 280 -5.45 -26.73 24.08
N ARG A 281 -6.10 -26.24 23.04
CA ARG A 281 -6.78 -27.04 22.01
C ARG A 281 -6.20 -26.75 20.63
N LEU A 282 -5.95 -27.80 19.88
CA LEU A 282 -5.67 -27.71 18.45
C LEU A 282 -6.87 -28.15 17.63
N LEU A 283 -7.20 -27.36 16.63
CA LEU A 283 -8.28 -27.63 15.66
C LEU A 283 -7.69 -27.67 14.25
N ASP A 284 -8.24 -28.52 13.39
CA ASP A 284 -7.88 -28.55 11.98
C ASP A 284 -8.63 -27.49 11.17
N SER A 285 -8.42 -27.45 9.85
CA SER A 285 -9.04 -26.51 8.91
C SER A 285 -10.57 -26.60 8.85
N LYS A 286 -11.16 -27.67 9.41
CA LYS A 286 -12.61 -27.91 9.50
C LYS A 286 -13.14 -27.66 10.90
N ASN A 287 -12.31 -27.13 11.81
CA ASN A 287 -12.59 -26.96 13.25
C ASN A 287 -12.79 -28.29 13.99
N ALA A 288 -12.30 -29.43 13.47
CA ALA A 288 -12.29 -30.68 14.19
C ALA A 288 -11.11 -30.73 15.18
N GLY A 289 -11.35 -31.29 16.37
CA GLY A 289 -10.32 -31.38 17.42
C GLY A 289 -9.19 -32.33 17.03
N VAL A 290 -7.96 -31.79 17.04
CA VAL A 290 -6.72 -32.56 16.81
C VAL A 290 -6.15 -33.05 18.13
N GLY A 291 -6.26 -32.22 19.18
CA GLY A 291 -5.78 -32.58 20.52
C GLY A 291 -6.11 -31.51 21.54
N THR A 292 -6.14 -31.95 22.82
CA THR A 292 -6.33 -31.06 24.00
C THR A 292 -5.31 -31.39 25.07
N ARG A 293 -4.80 -30.37 25.75
CA ARG A 293 -3.91 -30.49 26.93
C ARG A 293 -4.38 -29.50 27.99
N ASP A 294 -4.43 -29.98 29.25
CA ASP A 294 -4.64 -29.15 30.42
C ASP A 294 -3.36 -29.15 31.28
N VAL A 295 -2.82 -27.97 31.58
CA VAL A 295 -1.63 -27.76 32.37
C VAL A 295 -1.97 -26.89 33.57
N ARG A 296 -1.64 -27.36 34.78
CA ARG A 296 -1.85 -26.60 36.02
C ARG A 296 -0.60 -25.79 36.36
N GLN A 297 -0.81 -24.52 36.70
CA GLN A 297 0.24 -23.60 37.13
C GLN A 297 -0.22 -22.84 38.36
N SER A 298 0.64 -22.75 39.36
CA SER A 298 0.42 -21.88 40.54
C SER A 298 1.31 -20.64 40.36
N LEU A 299 0.72 -19.45 40.28
CA LEU A 299 1.42 -18.19 40.05
C LEU A 299 1.24 -17.28 41.26
N ALA A 300 2.36 -16.81 41.82
CA ALA A 300 2.36 -15.77 42.85
C ALA A 300 1.70 -14.50 42.34
N ALA A 301 1.30 -13.59 43.24
CA ALA A 301 0.85 -12.24 42.93
C ALA A 301 1.86 -11.51 42.02
N GLY A 302 1.43 -10.95 40.89
CA GLY A 302 2.30 -10.29 39.92
C GLY A 302 3.23 -11.23 39.14
N GLY A 303 3.15 -12.56 39.35
CA GLY A 303 4.00 -13.55 38.69
C GLY A 303 3.65 -13.79 37.24
N SER A 304 4.63 -14.30 36.47
CA SER A 304 4.42 -14.75 35.08
C SER A 304 5.19 -16.04 34.82
N VAL A 305 4.68 -16.87 33.87
CA VAL A 305 5.34 -18.12 33.46
C VAL A 305 5.05 -18.39 31.97
N GLY A 306 6.00 -19.08 31.32
CA GLY A 306 5.79 -19.69 30.00
C GLY A 306 5.32 -21.14 30.17
N VAL A 307 4.32 -21.53 29.41
CA VAL A 307 3.83 -22.93 29.30
C VAL A 307 4.02 -23.38 27.88
N GLU A 308 4.65 -24.51 27.66
CA GLU A 308 4.86 -25.13 26.35
C GLU A 308 4.23 -26.51 26.31
N GLN A 309 3.57 -26.81 25.20
CA GLN A 309 3.00 -28.14 24.96
C GLN A 309 3.21 -28.56 23.52
N VAL A 310 3.65 -29.77 23.31
CA VAL A 310 3.88 -30.38 22.01
C VAL A 310 2.73 -31.32 21.66
N PHE A 311 2.23 -31.18 20.46
CA PHE A 311 1.23 -32.03 19.86
C PHE A 311 1.80 -32.75 18.65
N THR A 312 1.52 -34.03 18.49
CA THR A 312 1.82 -34.78 17.27
C THR A 312 0.57 -34.81 16.39
N VAL A 313 0.67 -34.32 15.18
CA VAL A 313 -0.39 -34.33 14.19
C VAL A 313 -0.07 -35.42 13.17
N ALA A 314 -0.85 -36.49 13.13
CA ALA A 314 -0.70 -37.55 12.15
C ALA A 314 -1.27 -37.10 10.77
N THR A 315 -0.57 -37.41 9.67
CA THR A 315 -0.97 -37.06 8.30
C THR A 315 -1.43 -35.60 8.16
N PRO A 316 -0.58 -34.61 8.54
CA PRO A 316 -0.98 -33.22 8.56
C PRO A 316 -1.33 -32.69 7.18
N GLN A 317 -2.30 -31.78 7.11
CA GLN A 317 -2.55 -30.96 5.93
C GLN A 317 -1.54 -29.82 5.92
N LEU A 318 -0.50 -29.92 5.07
CA LEU A 318 0.58 -28.96 5.05
C LEU A 318 0.13 -27.66 4.38
N TRP A 319 0.53 -26.53 4.97
CA TRP A 319 0.37 -25.22 4.37
C TRP A 319 1.41 -24.99 3.26
N SER A 320 0.97 -24.54 2.09
CA SER A 320 1.82 -24.13 0.98
C SER A 320 1.15 -23.06 0.13
N VAL A 321 1.88 -22.47 -0.82
CA VAL A 321 1.34 -21.51 -1.81
C VAL A 321 0.16 -22.09 -2.59
N ALA A 322 0.21 -23.36 -2.95
CA ALA A 322 -0.83 -24.05 -3.72
C ALA A 322 -1.98 -24.55 -2.84
N THR A 323 -1.69 -24.94 -1.60
CA THR A 323 -2.68 -25.53 -0.67
C THR A 323 -2.53 -24.84 0.70
N PRO A 324 -3.08 -23.64 0.89
CA PRO A 324 -2.90 -22.85 2.11
C PRO A 324 -3.84 -23.32 3.23
N GLN A 325 -3.57 -24.51 3.78
CA GLN A 325 -4.37 -25.12 4.85
C GLN A 325 -3.99 -24.56 6.21
N LEU A 326 -4.97 -24.04 6.93
CA LEU A 326 -4.78 -23.42 8.23
C LEU A 326 -5.34 -24.30 9.34
N TYR A 327 -4.60 -24.38 10.43
CA TYR A 327 -5.03 -24.90 11.72
C TYR A 327 -5.32 -23.75 12.66
N ARG A 328 -5.93 -24.08 13.83
CA ARG A 328 -6.18 -23.11 14.88
C ARG A 328 -5.72 -23.63 16.22
N ALA A 329 -4.97 -22.80 16.95
CA ALA A 329 -4.62 -23.03 18.34
C ALA A 329 -5.49 -22.12 19.21
N GLU A 330 -6.15 -22.71 20.22
CA GLU A 330 -6.95 -22.00 21.21
C GLU A 330 -6.34 -22.25 22.58
N VAL A 331 -6.21 -21.18 23.36
CA VAL A 331 -5.75 -21.26 24.77
C VAL A 331 -6.76 -20.56 25.64
N GLU A 332 -7.21 -21.27 26.68
CA GLU A 332 -8.16 -20.78 27.68
C GLU A 332 -7.51 -20.88 29.07
N LEU A 333 -7.62 -19.83 29.87
CA LEU A 333 -7.20 -19.80 31.26
C LEU A 333 -8.40 -19.96 32.19
N LEU A 334 -8.31 -20.91 33.09
CA LEU A 334 -9.36 -21.22 34.07
C LEU A 334 -8.83 -21.03 35.50
N VAL A 335 -9.56 -20.23 36.28
CA VAL A 335 -9.31 -20.07 37.73
C VAL A 335 -10.55 -20.56 38.51
N GLY A 336 -10.39 -21.53 39.41
CA GLY A 336 -11.51 -22.14 40.08
C GLY A 336 -12.53 -22.81 39.13
N GLY A 337 -12.08 -23.23 37.95
CA GLY A 337 -12.95 -23.82 36.91
C GLY A 337 -13.69 -22.81 36.00
N SER A 338 -13.58 -21.52 36.27
CA SER A 338 -14.20 -20.44 35.43
C SER A 338 -13.17 -19.86 34.49
N ALA A 339 -13.55 -19.64 33.22
CA ALA A 339 -12.72 -18.99 32.24
C ALA A 339 -12.46 -17.52 32.61
N THR A 340 -11.20 -17.13 32.66
CA THR A 340 -10.77 -15.75 32.96
C THR A 340 -10.20 -15.05 31.75
N ASP A 341 -9.66 -15.79 30.81
CA ASP A 341 -9.12 -15.27 29.58
C ASP A 341 -9.06 -16.35 28.49
N SER A 342 -9.11 -15.94 27.21
CA SER A 342 -8.92 -16.85 26.09
C SER A 342 -8.31 -16.13 24.90
N VAL A 343 -7.42 -16.82 24.18
CA VAL A 343 -6.84 -16.35 22.91
C VAL A 343 -6.85 -17.48 21.90
N ALA A 344 -6.92 -17.11 20.63
CA ALA A 344 -6.79 -18.06 19.53
C ALA A 344 -5.91 -17.46 18.44
N THR A 345 -5.21 -18.30 17.69
CA THR A 345 -4.45 -17.91 16.50
C THR A 345 -4.58 -18.97 15.43
N SER A 346 -4.65 -18.55 14.18
CA SER A 346 -4.47 -19.43 13.03
C SER A 346 -2.98 -19.68 12.81
N PHE A 347 -2.64 -20.85 12.29
CA PHE A 347 -1.27 -21.18 11.91
C PHE A 347 -1.25 -22.24 10.81
N GLY A 348 -0.15 -22.35 10.08
CA GLY A 348 0.05 -23.35 9.05
C GLY A 348 1.15 -24.34 9.45
N ILE A 349 0.92 -25.64 9.24
CA ILE A 349 1.95 -26.65 9.41
C ILE A 349 2.82 -26.64 8.15
N ARG A 350 4.04 -26.14 8.26
CA ARG A 350 5.02 -26.06 7.19
C ARG A 350 6.46 -26.14 7.67
N LYS A 351 7.35 -26.59 6.78
CA LYS A 351 8.81 -26.50 6.94
C LYS A 351 9.33 -25.46 5.94
N LEU A 352 10.09 -24.50 6.44
CA LEU A 352 10.77 -23.48 5.63
C LEU A 352 12.27 -23.75 5.66
N GLU A 353 12.90 -23.84 4.48
CA GLU A 353 14.33 -24.07 4.31
C GLU A 353 14.89 -23.10 3.29
N VAL A 354 16.06 -22.53 3.54
CA VAL A 354 16.76 -21.64 2.62
C VAL A 354 18.25 -21.84 2.73
N ASP A 355 18.89 -22.13 1.61
CA ASP A 355 20.33 -22.26 1.47
C ASP A 355 20.77 -21.93 0.04
N ALA A 356 22.08 -21.72 -0.17
CA ALA A 356 22.59 -21.32 -1.49
C ALA A 356 22.58 -22.44 -2.53
N GLU A 357 22.64 -23.70 -2.08
CA GLU A 357 22.70 -24.87 -2.98
C GLU A 357 21.31 -25.20 -3.54
N ASN A 358 20.28 -25.18 -2.69
CA ASN A 358 18.94 -25.62 -3.02
C ASN A 358 17.91 -24.48 -3.12
N GLY A 359 18.29 -23.25 -2.75
CA GLY A 359 17.41 -22.10 -2.73
C GLY A 359 16.36 -22.16 -1.60
N LEU A 360 15.22 -21.53 -1.87
CA LEU A 360 14.06 -21.52 -0.96
C LEU A 360 13.19 -22.76 -1.21
N ARG A 361 12.87 -23.48 -0.12
CA ARG A 361 11.96 -24.62 -0.16
C ARG A 361 10.89 -24.52 0.91
N ILE A 362 9.68 -24.90 0.56
CA ILE A 362 8.56 -25.05 1.48
C ILE A 362 8.11 -26.52 1.45
N ASN A 363 8.19 -27.20 2.59
CA ASN A 363 7.91 -28.64 2.71
C ASN A 363 8.78 -29.50 1.78
N GLY A 364 10.03 -29.07 1.56
CA GLY A 364 10.98 -29.73 0.65
C GLY A 364 10.81 -29.37 -0.85
N GLU A 365 9.73 -28.70 -1.22
CA GLU A 365 9.47 -28.31 -2.63
C GLU A 365 10.10 -26.95 -2.93
N PRO A 366 10.85 -26.81 -4.04
CA PRO A 366 11.46 -25.54 -4.44
C PRO A 366 10.40 -24.47 -4.72
N VAL A 367 10.65 -23.24 -4.26
CA VAL A 367 9.79 -22.09 -4.51
C VAL A 367 10.62 -20.92 -5.01
N LYS A 368 10.22 -20.33 -6.14
CA LYS A 368 10.74 -19.05 -6.62
C LYS A 368 9.74 -17.93 -6.31
N LEU A 369 10.22 -16.85 -5.70
CA LEU A 369 9.39 -15.73 -5.30
C LEU A 369 9.09 -14.86 -6.52
N LYS A 370 7.87 -14.95 -7.03
CA LYS A 370 7.29 -14.06 -8.03
C LYS A 370 6.71 -12.87 -7.28
N GLY A 371 7.55 -11.91 -6.92
CA GLY A 371 7.28 -10.89 -5.93
C GLY A 371 6.94 -9.53 -6.50
N GLY A 372 6.20 -8.76 -5.69
CA GLY A 372 5.99 -7.33 -5.89
C GLY A 372 6.00 -6.58 -4.56
N CYS A 373 6.61 -5.39 -4.54
CA CYS A 373 6.56 -4.49 -3.41
C CYS A 373 5.18 -3.83 -3.33
N MET A 374 4.67 -3.61 -2.13
CA MET A 374 3.40 -2.93 -1.90
C MET A 374 3.48 -2.00 -0.70
N HIS A 375 3.06 -0.75 -0.87
CA HIS A 375 2.79 0.16 0.23
C HIS A 375 1.45 -0.18 0.91
N HIS A 376 1.18 0.45 2.06
CA HIS A 376 0.03 0.13 2.91
C HIS A 376 -1.28 0.80 2.48
N ASP A 377 -1.25 1.77 1.54
CA ASP A 377 -2.46 2.47 1.12
C ASP A 377 -3.40 1.58 0.28
N ASN A 378 -4.68 1.93 0.33
CA ASN A 378 -5.78 1.28 -0.39
C ASN A 378 -6.29 2.15 -1.56
N GLY A 379 -5.38 2.90 -2.21
CA GLY A 379 -5.68 3.74 -3.36
C GLY A 379 -6.73 4.81 -3.02
N LEU A 380 -7.90 4.75 -3.68
CA LEU A 380 -8.97 5.75 -3.51
C LEU A 380 -9.53 5.83 -2.07
N LEU A 381 -9.23 4.87 -1.21
CA LEU A 381 -9.61 4.87 0.21
C LEU A 381 -8.53 5.48 1.12
N GLY A 382 -7.43 5.96 0.54
CA GLY A 382 -6.28 6.39 1.32
C GLY A 382 -5.64 5.25 2.09
N ALA A 383 -5.22 5.51 3.32
CA ALA A 383 -4.65 4.50 4.20
C ALA A 383 -5.68 3.67 4.97
N CYS A 384 -7.00 3.93 4.83
CA CYS A 384 -8.04 3.21 5.58
C CYS A 384 -7.91 1.69 5.37
N ALA A 385 -7.44 0.98 6.39
CA ALA A 385 -7.23 -0.47 6.37
C ALA A 385 -8.55 -1.22 6.66
N ILE A 386 -9.54 -1.03 5.79
CA ILE A 386 -10.78 -1.79 5.82
C ILE A 386 -10.46 -3.24 5.40
N ASP A 387 -10.89 -4.24 6.15
CA ASP A 387 -10.55 -5.66 5.94
C ASP A 387 -10.68 -6.10 4.49
N ARG A 388 -11.80 -5.74 3.85
CA ARG A 388 -12.02 -6.10 2.45
C ARG A 388 -11.07 -5.40 1.48
N ALA A 389 -10.64 -4.18 1.77
CA ALA A 389 -9.66 -3.47 0.94
C ALA A 389 -8.29 -4.15 1.02
N GLU A 390 -7.87 -4.53 2.23
CA GLU A 390 -6.64 -5.28 2.48
C GLU A 390 -6.64 -6.64 1.76
N GLU A 391 -7.73 -7.40 1.91
CA GLU A 391 -7.93 -8.69 1.24
C GLU A 391 -7.88 -8.55 -0.29
N ARG A 392 -8.58 -7.54 -0.85
CA ARG A 392 -8.62 -7.32 -2.30
C ARG A 392 -7.24 -7.09 -2.90
N ARG A 393 -6.35 -6.37 -2.22
CA ARG A 393 -4.97 -6.16 -2.71
C ARG A 393 -4.23 -7.48 -2.87
N VAL A 394 -4.36 -8.38 -1.88
CA VAL A 394 -3.76 -9.73 -1.94
C VAL A 394 -4.41 -10.58 -3.05
N GLU A 395 -5.75 -10.52 -3.19
CA GLU A 395 -6.46 -11.20 -4.28
C GLU A 395 -5.99 -10.73 -5.66
N LEU A 396 -5.83 -9.41 -5.85
CA LEU A 396 -5.35 -8.84 -7.10
C LEU A 396 -3.93 -9.31 -7.41
N MET A 397 -3.02 -9.28 -6.44
CA MET A 397 -1.66 -9.79 -6.62
C MET A 397 -1.67 -11.25 -7.04
N LYS A 398 -2.40 -12.09 -6.31
CA LYS A 398 -2.51 -13.52 -6.64
C LYS A 398 -3.13 -13.77 -8.01
N ALA A 399 -4.20 -13.06 -8.37
CA ALA A 399 -4.86 -13.17 -9.68
C ALA A 399 -3.93 -12.78 -10.83
N HIS A 400 -2.97 -11.89 -10.57
CA HIS A 400 -1.92 -11.51 -11.51
C HIS A 400 -0.68 -12.44 -11.47
N GLY A 401 -0.73 -13.55 -10.71
CA GLY A 401 0.30 -14.57 -10.69
C GLY A 401 1.48 -14.29 -9.75
N PHE A 402 1.41 -13.23 -8.95
CA PHE A 402 2.34 -13.04 -7.84
C PHE A 402 2.09 -14.12 -6.77
N ASN A 403 3.15 -14.66 -6.23
CA ASN A 403 3.09 -15.57 -5.09
C ASN A 403 3.77 -15.01 -3.84
N ALA A 404 4.35 -13.80 -3.94
CA ALA A 404 5.04 -13.15 -2.85
C ALA A 404 4.80 -11.63 -2.86
N ILE A 405 4.77 -11.02 -1.66
CA ILE A 405 4.68 -9.58 -1.45
C ILE A 405 5.76 -9.16 -0.46
N ARG A 406 6.46 -8.07 -0.75
CA ARG A 406 7.29 -7.35 0.20
C ARG A 406 6.50 -6.14 0.69
N THR A 407 6.28 -6.06 1.99
CA THR A 407 5.57 -4.93 2.61
C THR A 407 6.51 -3.74 2.73
N ALA A 408 6.41 -2.83 1.79
CA ALA A 408 7.32 -1.70 1.65
C ALA A 408 6.76 -0.45 2.37
N HIS A 409 7.49 0.20 3.23
CA HIS A 409 8.67 -0.24 3.98
C HIS A 409 8.29 -0.20 5.45
N ASN A 410 7.30 -1.01 5.83
CA ASN A 410 6.67 -1.01 7.16
C ASN A 410 5.79 -2.26 7.37
N PRO A 411 5.50 -2.63 8.62
CA PRO A 411 4.62 -3.75 8.93
C PRO A 411 3.19 -3.55 8.38
N PRO A 412 2.58 -4.58 7.77
CA PRO A 412 1.23 -4.50 7.21
C PRO A 412 0.14 -4.59 8.29
N SER A 413 -1.13 -4.51 7.90
CA SER A 413 -2.26 -4.80 8.79
C SER A 413 -2.40 -6.30 9.04
N SER A 414 -3.04 -6.68 10.15
CA SER A 414 -3.34 -8.09 10.45
C SER A 414 -4.28 -8.69 9.38
N ALA A 415 -5.28 -7.94 8.92
CA ALA A 415 -6.20 -8.38 7.86
C ALA A 415 -5.49 -8.71 6.54
N PHE A 416 -4.42 -7.95 6.20
CA PHE A 416 -3.57 -8.24 5.05
C PHE A 416 -2.85 -9.59 5.20
N LEU A 417 -2.25 -9.86 6.35
CA LEU A 417 -1.56 -11.13 6.62
C LEU A 417 -2.53 -12.31 6.69
N ASP A 418 -3.70 -12.14 7.29
CA ASP A 418 -4.77 -13.14 7.28
C ASP A 418 -5.21 -13.51 5.85
N ALA A 419 -5.30 -12.52 4.96
CA ALA A 419 -5.58 -12.74 3.55
C ALA A 419 -4.42 -13.50 2.86
N CYS A 420 -3.16 -13.13 3.14
CA CYS A 420 -1.99 -13.83 2.63
C CYS A 420 -1.97 -15.30 3.09
N ASP A 421 -2.27 -15.57 4.36
CA ASP A 421 -2.36 -16.93 4.92
C ASP A 421 -3.41 -17.79 4.21
N ARG A 422 -4.62 -17.24 4.04
CA ARG A 422 -5.74 -17.95 3.40
C ARG A 422 -5.55 -18.15 1.90
N LEU A 423 -4.91 -17.20 1.24
CA LEU A 423 -4.72 -17.21 -0.20
C LEU A 423 -3.39 -17.87 -0.61
N GLY A 424 -2.49 -18.16 0.32
CA GLY A 424 -1.19 -18.76 0.02
C GLY A 424 -0.25 -17.77 -0.70
N VAL A 425 -0.18 -16.52 -0.25
CA VAL A 425 0.75 -15.52 -0.74
C VAL A 425 1.84 -15.32 0.31
N LEU A 426 3.08 -15.47 -0.09
CA LEU A 426 4.24 -15.34 0.80
C LEU A 426 4.53 -13.88 1.11
N VAL A 427 5.05 -13.61 2.31
CA VAL A 427 5.33 -12.24 2.75
C VAL A 427 6.77 -12.11 3.25
N MET A 428 7.48 -11.11 2.73
CA MET A 428 8.64 -10.50 3.34
C MET A 428 8.13 -9.31 4.16
N ASP A 429 8.10 -9.46 5.47
CA ASP A 429 7.58 -8.46 6.39
C ASP A 429 8.71 -7.53 6.83
N GLU A 430 8.56 -6.23 6.50
CA GLU A 430 9.62 -5.24 6.65
C GLU A 430 9.32 -4.25 7.77
N ALA A 431 10.37 -3.96 8.59
CA ALA A 431 10.23 -3.16 9.78
C ALA A 431 10.35 -1.64 9.54
N PHE A 432 11.47 -1.21 8.92
CA PHE A 432 11.87 0.21 8.92
C PHE A 432 12.39 0.70 7.57
N ASP A 433 12.14 1.97 7.24
CA ASP A 433 12.73 2.64 6.08
C ASP A 433 14.03 3.41 6.42
N CYS A 434 14.24 3.74 7.68
CA CYS A 434 15.47 4.36 8.18
C CYS A 434 15.76 3.91 9.61
N TRP A 435 17.05 4.00 10.01
CA TRP A 435 17.47 3.78 11.39
C TRP A 435 17.88 5.09 12.05
N GLU A 436 19.14 5.25 12.45
CA GLU A 436 19.63 6.48 13.12
C GLU A 436 19.83 7.64 12.16
N ARG A 437 20.08 7.37 10.85
CA ARG A 437 20.26 8.42 9.84
C ARG A 437 18.99 8.69 9.07
N GLN A 438 18.65 9.96 9.00
CA GLN A 438 17.46 10.44 8.31
C GLN A 438 17.47 10.20 6.79
N LYS A 439 16.31 9.97 6.22
CA LYS A 439 15.97 10.18 4.81
C LYS A 439 15.13 11.45 4.64
N ASN A 440 14.31 11.77 5.64
CA ASN A 440 13.53 13.01 5.75
C ASN A 440 13.73 13.63 7.13
N ALA A 441 13.52 14.95 7.24
CA ALA A 441 13.85 15.71 8.45
C ALA A 441 13.02 15.31 9.69
N GLN A 442 11.80 14.82 9.52
CA GLN A 442 10.90 14.42 10.60
C GLN A 442 10.51 12.93 10.54
N ASP A 443 11.31 12.06 9.86
CA ASP A 443 11.03 10.64 9.77
C ASP A 443 11.40 9.87 11.06
N TYR A 444 11.30 8.55 11.01
CA TYR A 444 11.47 7.68 12.17
C TYR A 444 12.85 7.76 12.84
N HIS A 445 13.89 8.29 12.17
CA HIS A 445 15.22 8.45 12.76
C HIS A 445 15.20 9.23 14.08
N LEU A 446 14.23 10.15 14.25
CA LEU A 446 14.07 10.93 15.49
C LEU A 446 13.71 10.05 16.70
N TYR A 447 13.12 8.90 16.46
CA TYR A 447 12.57 8.03 17.48
C TYR A 447 13.30 6.68 17.55
N PHE A 448 14.07 6.31 16.53
CA PHE A 448 14.67 5.01 16.37
C PHE A 448 15.44 4.53 17.62
N ALA A 449 16.35 5.35 18.13
CA ALA A 449 17.20 4.98 19.26
C ALA A 449 16.41 4.56 20.51
N GLU A 450 15.24 5.16 20.75
CA GLU A 450 14.40 4.88 21.92
C GLU A 450 13.34 3.80 21.65
N TRP A 451 12.82 3.70 20.39
CA TRP A 451 11.60 2.96 20.08
C TRP A 451 11.81 1.68 19.30
N TRP A 452 12.95 1.45 18.64
CA TRP A 452 13.14 0.32 17.74
C TRP A 452 12.82 -1.05 18.36
N GLN A 453 13.15 -1.26 19.65
CA GLN A 453 12.87 -2.54 20.33
C GLN A 453 11.37 -2.77 20.49
N ARG A 454 10.63 -1.72 20.86
CA ARG A 454 9.17 -1.80 21.05
C ARG A 454 8.47 -2.05 19.72
N ASP A 455 8.85 -1.30 18.69
CA ASP A 455 8.24 -1.39 17.37
C ASP A 455 8.58 -2.72 16.69
N LEU A 456 9.84 -3.17 16.78
CA LEU A 456 10.26 -4.46 16.24
C LEU A 456 9.58 -5.63 16.98
N SER A 457 9.42 -5.52 18.32
CA SER A 457 8.66 -6.49 19.10
C SER A 457 7.20 -6.55 18.68
N ALA A 458 6.58 -5.39 18.47
CA ALA A 458 5.19 -5.32 18.05
C ALA A 458 4.98 -6.03 16.70
N MET A 459 5.87 -5.82 15.71
CA MET A 459 5.84 -6.52 14.43
C MET A 459 6.01 -8.04 14.63
N VAL A 460 7.13 -8.46 15.20
CA VAL A 460 7.49 -9.88 15.25
C VAL A 460 6.50 -10.69 16.11
N LEU A 461 6.15 -10.21 17.30
CA LEU A 461 5.25 -10.93 18.21
C LEU A 461 3.83 -11.03 17.66
N ARG A 462 3.35 -9.99 16.96
CA ARG A 462 2.04 -10.00 16.30
C ARG A 462 2.03 -11.00 15.14
N ASP A 463 3.08 -10.99 14.29
CA ASP A 463 3.04 -11.61 12.98
C ASP A 463 3.70 -12.99 12.88
N ARG A 464 4.41 -13.44 13.93
CA ARG A 464 5.16 -14.71 13.93
C ARG A 464 4.31 -15.98 13.79
N ASN A 465 2.98 -15.91 14.00
CA ASN A 465 2.09 -17.05 13.81
C ASN A 465 1.58 -17.18 12.37
N HIS A 466 1.74 -16.15 11.52
CA HIS A 466 1.32 -16.17 10.13
C HIS A 466 2.24 -17.09 9.30
N PRO A 467 1.71 -18.18 8.71
CA PRO A 467 2.53 -19.05 7.86
C PRO A 467 2.93 -18.39 6.54
N SER A 468 2.24 -17.37 6.09
CA SER A 468 2.60 -16.58 4.91
C SER A 468 3.89 -15.79 5.11
N VAL A 469 4.17 -15.29 6.31
CA VAL A 469 5.42 -14.60 6.64
C VAL A 469 6.58 -15.58 6.59
N ILE A 470 7.47 -15.43 5.60
CA ILE A 470 8.60 -16.33 5.37
C ILE A 470 9.97 -15.69 5.65
N MET A 471 9.99 -14.38 5.85
CA MET A 471 11.23 -13.62 6.03
C MET A 471 10.93 -12.33 6.79
N TRP A 472 11.83 -11.98 7.71
CA TRP A 472 11.84 -10.68 8.37
C TRP A 472 12.84 -9.77 7.67
N SER A 473 12.43 -8.56 7.28
CA SER A 473 13.33 -7.54 6.74
C SER A 473 13.53 -6.44 7.77
N ILE A 474 14.79 -6.16 8.09
CA ILE A 474 15.17 -5.20 9.15
C ILE A 474 15.24 -3.76 8.66
N GLY A 475 15.24 -3.55 7.33
CA GLY A 475 15.34 -2.21 6.78
C GLY A 475 15.32 -2.13 5.27
N ASN A 476 15.12 -0.91 4.78
CA ASN A 476 15.17 -0.57 3.37
C ASN A 476 16.18 0.52 3.08
N GLU A 477 17.14 0.26 2.17
CA GLU A 477 18.08 1.26 1.67
C GLU A 477 18.68 2.16 2.75
N ILE A 478 19.03 1.54 3.87
CA ILE A 478 19.53 2.24 5.06
C ILE A 478 20.78 3.05 4.70
N PRO A 479 20.83 4.35 5.02
CA PRO A 479 21.95 5.18 4.63
C PRO A 479 23.30 4.75 5.20
N GLU A 480 23.32 4.20 6.42
CA GLU A 480 24.51 3.74 7.13
C GLU A 480 24.81 2.25 7.04
N LYS A 481 24.03 1.45 6.30
CA LYS A 481 24.05 -0.04 6.27
C LYS A 481 25.41 -0.71 6.18
N ALA A 482 26.33 -0.17 5.36
CA ALA A 482 27.69 -0.72 5.18
C ALA A 482 28.75 -0.03 6.04
N GLN A 483 28.36 0.97 6.86
CA GLN A 483 29.25 1.66 7.79
C GLN A 483 29.34 0.87 9.11
N PRO A 484 30.42 1.01 9.90
CA PRO A 484 30.56 0.28 11.16
C PRO A 484 29.33 0.38 12.08
N ARG A 485 28.77 1.59 12.24
CA ARG A 485 27.57 1.81 13.06
C ARG A 485 26.34 1.08 12.49
N GLY A 486 26.14 1.12 11.19
CA GLY A 486 25.02 0.41 10.54
C GLY A 486 25.14 -1.10 10.70
N VAL A 487 26.34 -1.67 10.59
CA VAL A 487 26.60 -3.09 10.84
C VAL A 487 26.32 -3.49 12.28
N GLU A 488 26.66 -2.63 13.27
CA GLU A 488 26.30 -2.82 14.67
C GLU A 488 24.78 -2.84 14.87
N ILE A 489 24.06 -1.88 14.25
CA ILE A 489 22.60 -1.80 14.33
C ILE A 489 21.98 -3.05 13.69
N ALA A 490 22.42 -3.45 12.51
CA ALA A 490 21.96 -4.67 11.85
C ALA A 490 22.10 -5.89 12.76
N LYS A 491 23.27 -6.02 13.44
CA LYS A 491 23.49 -7.07 14.41
C LYS A 491 22.51 -7.00 15.58
N GLN A 492 22.30 -5.80 16.14
CA GLN A 492 21.35 -5.60 17.25
C GLN A 492 19.92 -6.01 16.87
N LEU A 493 19.45 -5.58 15.69
CA LEU A 493 18.10 -5.89 15.19
C LEU A 493 17.95 -7.41 14.94
N THR A 494 18.93 -8.02 14.28
CA THR A 494 18.89 -9.44 13.94
C THR A 494 18.96 -10.33 15.16
N ASP A 495 19.85 -10.04 16.12
CA ASP A 495 19.92 -10.76 17.38
C ASP A 495 18.62 -10.62 18.18
N TYR A 496 18.04 -9.44 18.22
CA TYR A 496 16.80 -9.18 18.93
C TYR A 496 15.61 -9.93 18.34
N ILE A 497 15.45 -9.95 17.02
CA ILE A 497 14.42 -10.77 16.35
C ILE A 497 14.59 -12.25 16.73
N LYS A 498 15.83 -12.76 16.72
CA LYS A 498 16.13 -14.16 17.07
C LYS A 498 15.81 -14.55 18.52
N THR A 499 15.60 -13.58 19.41
CA THR A 499 15.07 -13.85 20.76
C THR A 499 13.57 -14.17 20.74
N MET A 500 12.83 -13.72 19.71
CA MET A 500 11.37 -13.84 19.58
C MET A 500 10.95 -14.88 18.54
N ASP A 501 11.72 -15.00 17.45
CA ASP A 501 11.48 -15.97 16.38
C ASP A 501 12.78 -16.39 15.70
N ARG A 502 13.04 -17.69 15.67
CA ARG A 502 14.20 -18.33 15.02
C ARG A 502 13.79 -19.14 13.79
N THR A 503 12.53 -19.12 13.41
CA THR A 503 11.99 -20.00 12.37
C THR A 503 12.07 -19.40 10.98
N ARG A 504 12.43 -18.12 10.89
CA ARG A 504 12.48 -17.36 9.62
C ARG A 504 13.84 -16.72 9.40
N PRO A 505 14.35 -16.70 8.16
CA PRO A 505 15.56 -15.98 7.79
C PRO A 505 15.34 -14.47 7.85
N LEU A 506 16.44 -13.74 7.99
CA LEU A 506 16.52 -12.30 8.06
C LEU A 506 17.05 -11.72 6.75
N SER A 507 16.54 -10.56 6.35
CA SER A 507 16.91 -9.82 5.15
C SER A 507 16.92 -8.31 5.39
N GLU A 508 17.38 -7.56 4.39
CA GLU A 508 17.31 -6.10 4.28
C GLU A 508 17.30 -5.73 2.79
N GLY A 509 16.55 -4.72 2.39
CA GLY A 509 16.62 -4.18 1.04
C GLY A 509 17.86 -3.30 0.86
N VAL A 510 18.94 -3.84 0.31
CA VAL A 510 20.23 -3.16 0.17
C VAL A 510 20.37 -2.56 -1.23
N ASN A 511 20.48 -1.24 -1.32
CA ASN A 511 20.95 -0.56 -2.52
C ASN A 511 22.49 -0.43 -2.47
N GLY A 512 23.12 -0.45 -3.62
CA GLY A 512 24.58 -0.51 -3.75
C GLY A 512 25.07 -1.89 -4.21
N ARG A 513 26.34 -2.01 -4.55
CA ARG A 513 26.88 -3.19 -5.24
C ARG A 513 28.34 -3.46 -4.86
N GLY A 514 28.77 -4.72 -5.05
CA GLY A 514 30.13 -5.15 -4.94
C GLY A 514 30.66 -5.23 -3.50
N GLU A 515 31.94 -5.44 -3.37
CA GLU A 515 32.64 -5.74 -2.10
C GLU A 515 32.40 -4.70 -1.01
N GLY A 516 32.28 -3.42 -1.35
CA GLY A 516 32.00 -2.34 -0.40
C GLY A 516 30.64 -2.47 0.30
N MET A 517 29.72 -3.28 -0.22
CA MET A 517 28.42 -3.56 0.39
C MET A 517 28.39 -4.85 1.22
N ASP A 518 29.43 -5.68 1.18
CA ASP A 518 29.48 -6.95 1.92
C ASP A 518 29.21 -6.78 3.44
N PRO A 519 29.67 -5.71 4.12
CA PRO A 519 29.32 -5.49 5.52
C PRO A 519 27.82 -5.42 5.81
N ALA A 520 27.01 -4.87 4.89
CA ALA A 520 25.55 -4.78 5.05
C ALA A 520 24.87 -6.17 5.08
N PHE A 521 25.47 -7.17 4.47
CA PHE A 521 24.93 -8.53 4.41
C PHE A 521 25.42 -9.46 5.53
N GLN A 522 26.29 -8.97 6.44
CA GLN A 522 27.02 -9.82 7.37
C GLN A 522 26.13 -10.65 8.30
N TYR A 523 24.98 -10.11 8.70
CA TYR A 523 24.04 -10.74 9.66
C TYR A 523 22.74 -11.19 9.02
N LEU A 524 22.67 -11.21 7.68
CA LEU A 524 21.49 -11.60 6.91
C LEU A 524 21.65 -13.03 6.38
N GLU A 525 20.63 -13.86 6.55
CA GLU A 525 20.56 -15.18 5.93
C GLU A 525 20.17 -15.08 4.43
N VAL A 526 19.45 -14.02 4.04
CA VAL A 526 19.12 -13.71 2.64
C VAL A 526 19.55 -12.28 2.34
N GLY A 527 20.47 -12.12 1.40
CA GLY A 527 20.87 -10.82 0.89
C GLY A 527 19.78 -10.25 -0.03
N GLY A 528 19.16 -9.14 0.38
CA GLY A 528 18.19 -8.43 -0.44
C GLY A 528 18.89 -7.37 -1.29
N TYR A 529 18.65 -7.39 -2.60
CA TYR A 529 19.32 -6.50 -3.57
C TYR A 529 18.29 -5.59 -4.24
N ASN A 530 18.37 -4.27 -4.00
CA ASN A 530 17.60 -3.29 -4.73
C ASN A 530 18.30 -2.91 -6.04
N TYR A 531 17.62 -3.14 -7.20
CA TYR A 531 18.06 -2.76 -8.56
C TYR A 531 19.45 -3.30 -9.00
N GLY A 532 19.86 -4.45 -8.48
CA GLY A 532 21.20 -5.00 -8.65
C GLY A 532 21.37 -6.33 -9.38
N PRO A 533 20.51 -6.78 -10.35
CA PRO A 533 20.58 -8.13 -10.89
C PRO A 533 21.91 -8.47 -11.59
N ALA A 534 22.59 -7.48 -12.14
CA ALA A 534 23.89 -7.66 -12.79
C ALA A 534 25.03 -8.06 -11.82
N SER A 535 24.84 -7.91 -10.51
CA SER A 535 25.86 -8.23 -9.50
C SER A 535 25.68 -9.62 -8.88
N TYR A 536 24.57 -10.32 -9.13
CA TYR A 536 24.25 -11.57 -8.43
C TYR A 536 25.32 -12.64 -8.62
N GLU A 537 25.76 -12.88 -9.84
CA GLU A 537 26.75 -13.93 -10.15
C GLU A 537 28.14 -13.58 -9.58
N SER A 538 28.59 -12.33 -9.73
CA SER A 538 29.88 -11.88 -9.22
C SER A 538 29.92 -11.84 -7.68
N ASP A 539 28.85 -11.42 -7.05
CA ASP A 539 28.77 -11.36 -5.58
C ASP A 539 28.64 -12.76 -4.97
N HIS A 540 27.90 -13.66 -5.64
CA HIS A 540 27.82 -15.05 -5.20
C HIS A 540 29.15 -15.79 -5.38
N ALA A 541 29.89 -15.54 -6.49
CA ALA A 541 31.21 -16.12 -6.69
C ALA A 541 32.21 -15.72 -5.58
N ARG A 542 32.10 -14.47 -5.07
CA ARG A 542 32.91 -13.97 -3.96
C ARG A 542 32.38 -14.50 -2.60
N MET A 543 31.08 -14.64 -2.44
CA MET A 543 30.40 -15.06 -1.22
C MET A 543 29.49 -16.28 -1.48
N PRO A 544 30.03 -17.51 -1.67
CA PRO A 544 29.27 -18.67 -2.17
C PRO A 544 28.12 -19.16 -1.28
N LYS A 545 28.08 -18.75 -0.02
CA LYS A 545 26.98 -19.07 0.90
C LYS A 545 25.83 -18.06 0.84
N ARG A 546 25.99 -16.93 0.13
CA ARG A 546 24.97 -15.89 0.06
C ARG A 546 23.78 -16.35 -0.77
N VAL A 547 22.61 -16.42 -0.15
CA VAL A 547 21.33 -16.51 -0.83
C VAL A 547 20.90 -15.11 -1.22
N ILE A 548 20.36 -14.94 -2.42
CA ILE A 548 20.04 -13.64 -2.99
C ILE A 548 18.55 -13.54 -3.30
N ALA A 549 17.93 -12.42 -2.93
CA ALA A 549 16.60 -12.00 -3.40
C ALA A 549 16.72 -10.62 -4.04
N GLY A 550 16.17 -10.43 -5.23
CA GLY A 550 15.94 -9.08 -5.77
C GLY A 550 14.80 -8.43 -5.01
N THR A 551 15.12 -7.55 -4.05
CA THR A 551 14.13 -6.93 -3.18
C THR A 551 13.43 -5.74 -3.83
N GLU A 552 14.06 -5.12 -4.84
CA GLU A 552 13.43 -4.15 -5.75
C GLU A 552 14.01 -4.25 -7.15
N SER A 553 13.15 -4.24 -8.18
CA SER A 553 13.56 -4.25 -9.57
C SER A 553 12.75 -3.28 -10.44
N PHE A 554 13.36 -2.80 -11.53
CA PHE A 554 12.68 -1.91 -12.47
C PHE A 554 11.66 -2.66 -13.33
N PRO A 555 10.41 -2.16 -13.51
CA PRO A 555 9.41 -2.80 -14.36
C PRO A 555 9.88 -3.06 -15.80
N ARG A 556 10.60 -2.10 -16.39
CA ARG A 556 11.13 -2.23 -17.77
C ARG A 556 12.26 -3.26 -17.90
N GLN A 557 12.89 -3.68 -16.79
CA GLN A 557 13.96 -4.68 -16.76
C GLN A 557 13.46 -6.03 -16.19
N ALA A 558 12.17 -6.25 -16.21
CA ALA A 558 11.53 -7.41 -15.56
C ALA A 558 12.15 -8.75 -15.99
N TYR A 559 12.42 -8.94 -17.28
CA TYR A 559 13.04 -10.18 -17.78
C TYR A 559 14.50 -10.30 -17.31
N ALA A 560 15.28 -9.23 -17.40
CA ALA A 560 16.69 -9.22 -16.96
C ALA A 560 16.81 -9.49 -15.45
N SER A 561 15.86 -9.01 -14.65
CA SER A 561 15.80 -9.31 -13.21
C SER A 561 15.38 -10.76 -12.93
N TRP A 562 14.47 -11.32 -13.74
CA TRP A 562 13.98 -12.68 -13.57
C TRP A 562 14.94 -13.77 -14.09
N ALA A 563 15.70 -13.50 -15.14
CA ALA A 563 16.57 -14.50 -15.78
C ALA A 563 17.58 -15.15 -14.80
N PRO A 564 18.23 -14.44 -13.86
CA PRO A 564 19.04 -15.05 -12.81
C PRO A 564 18.23 -15.93 -11.84
N VAL A 565 16.98 -15.55 -11.52
CA VAL A 565 16.08 -16.34 -10.65
C VAL A 565 15.81 -17.71 -11.28
N ASP A 566 15.59 -17.71 -12.58
CA ASP A 566 15.31 -18.93 -13.35
C ASP A 566 16.53 -19.86 -13.49
N ARG A 567 17.75 -19.26 -13.54
CA ARG A 567 19.00 -19.99 -13.76
C ARG A 567 19.65 -20.55 -12.49
N HIS A 568 19.54 -19.82 -11.36
CA HIS A 568 20.35 -20.11 -10.18
C HIS A 568 19.48 -20.45 -8.97
N ALA A 569 19.83 -21.53 -8.25
CA ALA A 569 19.14 -21.92 -7.04
C ALA A 569 19.26 -20.83 -5.96
N TYR A 570 20.45 -20.27 -5.78
CA TYR A 570 20.77 -19.24 -4.79
C TYR A 570 20.05 -17.88 -5.02
N VAL A 571 19.47 -17.64 -6.21
CA VAL A 571 18.61 -16.49 -6.46
C VAL A 571 17.17 -16.95 -6.28
N ILE A 572 16.60 -16.63 -5.11
CA ILE A 572 15.32 -17.20 -4.69
C ILE A 572 14.10 -16.45 -5.21
N GLY A 573 14.27 -15.23 -5.74
CA GLY A 573 13.15 -14.46 -6.30
C GLY A 573 13.49 -13.03 -6.68
N ASP A 574 12.46 -12.33 -7.19
CA ASP A 574 12.53 -10.94 -7.59
C ASP A 574 11.22 -10.24 -7.21
N PHE A 575 11.33 -9.05 -6.61
CA PHE A 575 10.20 -8.19 -6.23
C PHE A 575 10.23 -6.92 -7.06
N VAL A 576 9.24 -6.72 -7.92
CA VAL A 576 9.15 -5.51 -8.74
C VAL A 576 8.77 -4.29 -7.90
N TRP A 577 9.34 -3.14 -8.19
CA TRP A 577 8.92 -1.85 -7.69
C TRP A 577 7.99 -1.18 -8.71
N THR A 578 6.63 -1.33 -8.60
CA THR A 578 5.88 -2.00 -7.55
C THR A 578 4.88 -3.02 -8.11
N GLY A 579 4.28 -3.84 -7.24
CA GLY A 579 3.20 -4.73 -7.67
C GLY A 579 1.93 -3.97 -8.05
N MET A 580 1.59 -2.92 -7.30
CA MET A 580 0.44 -2.03 -7.56
C MET A 580 0.88 -0.56 -7.51
N ASP A 581 0.23 0.29 -8.33
CA ASP A 581 0.33 1.74 -8.16
C ASP A 581 -0.12 2.13 -6.76
N HIS A 582 0.53 3.13 -6.17
CA HIS A 582 0.25 3.61 -4.81
C HIS A 582 0.28 5.14 -4.75
N LEU A 583 -0.33 5.70 -3.73
CA LEU A 583 -0.36 7.15 -3.50
C LEU A 583 1.02 7.65 -3.04
N GLY A 584 1.35 8.88 -3.42
CA GLY A 584 2.69 9.45 -3.15
C GLY A 584 3.75 8.97 -4.12
N GLU A 585 5.03 9.22 -3.81
CA GLU A 585 6.15 9.04 -4.75
C GLU A 585 5.83 9.54 -6.15
N SER A 586 5.19 10.69 -6.20
CA SER A 586 4.51 11.22 -7.38
C SER A 586 5.43 11.26 -8.58
N SER A 587 4.91 10.80 -9.71
CA SER A 587 5.58 10.71 -11.00
C SER A 587 6.66 9.62 -11.16
N ILE A 588 6.98 8.82 -10.16
CA ILE A 588 7.77 7.62 -10.37
C ILE A 588 7.01 6.70 -11.34
N GLY A 589 7.68 6.19 -12.35
CA GLY A 589 7.06 5.33 -13.35
C GLY A 589 6.40 6.07 -14.52
N ASN A 590 6.59 7.39 -14.63
CA ASN A 590 6.00 8.14 -15.75
C ASN A 590 6.61 7.79 -17.11
N ALA A 591 5.77 7.91 -18.14
CA ALA A 591 6.15 8.02 -19.53
C ALA A 591 5.47 9.27 -20.11
N GLN A 592 6.19 10.08 -20.85
CA GLN A 592 5.68 11.32 -21.43
C GLN A 592 6.27 11.59 -22.79
N LEU A 593 5.62 12.43 -23.58
CA LEU A 593 6.16 12.88 -24.86
C LEU A 593 7.10 14.08 -24.63
N ASN A 594 8.27 14.10 -25.29
CA ASN A 594 9.14 15.26 -25.29
C ASN A 594 8.38 16.52 -25.80
N ALA A 595 8.87 17.71 -25.48
CA ALA A 595 8.36 18.94 -26.07
C ALA A 595 8.55 18.93 -27.61
N PRO A 596 7.67 19.56 -28.41
CA PRO A 596 7.94 19.78 -29.84
C PRO A 596 9.27 20.51 -29.95
N ALA A 597 10.10 20.14 -30.93
CA ALA A 597 11.24 20.97 -31.28
C ALA A 597 10.71 22.39 -31.61
N ALA A 598 11.15 23.40 -30.86
CA ALA A 598 10.82 24.79 -31.14
C ALA A 598 11.25 25.05 -32.60
N GLY A 599 10.31 25.46 -33.46
CA GLY A 599 10.58 25.72 -34.85
C GLY A 599 11.77 26.67 -34.95
N GLY A 600 12.90 26.22 -35.46
CA GLY A 600 14.12 26.97 -35.59
C GLY A 600 14.01 28.05 -36.63
N GLY A 601 13.78 29.29 -36.17
CA GLY A 601 14.17 30.46 -36.88
C GLY A 601 15.70 30.53 -36.91
N GLY A 602 16.26 30.35 -38.12
CA GLY A 602 17.70 30.13 -38.31
C GLY A 602 18.62 31.20 -37.75
N ARG A 603 19.68 30.77 -37.09
CA ARG A 603 21.01 31.36 -37.13
C ARG A 603 22.03 30.23 -37.11
N GLY A 604 22.85 30.16 -38.15
CA GLY A 604 23.83 29.12 -38.34
C GLY A 604 24.98 29.16 -37.32
N GLY A 605 25.41 28.02 -36.95
CA GLY A 605 26.59 27.76 -36.16
C GLY A 605 26.98 26.30 -36.28
N ALA A 606 28.14 26.06 -36.89
CA ALA A 606 28.65 24.83 -37.42
C ALA A 606 28.85 23.73 -36.37
N GLY A 607 28.50 22.51 -36.72
CA GLY A 607 29.28 21.28 -36.63
C GLY A 607 29.51 20.63 -35.29
N ALA A 608 28.79 19.49 -35.07
CA ALA A 608 29.40 18.27 -34.52
C ALA A 608 28.48 17.09 -34.82
N THR A 609 28.93 16.30 -35.78
CA THR A 609 28.45 14.95 -36.10
C THR A 609 28.91 13.98 -35.03
N GLY A 610 27.99 13.29 -34.41
CA GLY A 610 28.29 12.18 -33.50
C GLY A 610 27.47 10.96 -33.87
N ALA A 611 28.14 10.00 -34.47
CA ALA A 611 27.64 8.77 -34.99
C ALA A 611 27.22 7.78 -33.87
N GLN A 612 26.21 6.99 -34.17
CA GLN A 612 25.94 5.72 -33.51
C GLN A 612 27.08 4.73 -33.74
N SER A 613 27.51 4.02 -32.72
CA SER A 613 28.10 2.70 -32.92
C SER A 613 27.96 1.84 -31.68
N GLY A 614 27.31 0.70 -31.83
CA GLY A 614 27.49 -0.41 -30.93
C GLY A 614 28.85 -1.05 -31.14
N ALA A 615 29.51 -1.47 -30.09
CA ALA A 615 30.62 -2.39 -30.19
C ALA A 615 30.77 -3.19 -28.90
N ALA A 616 31.04 -4.46 -29.13
CA ALA A 616 31.33 -5.51 -28.19
C ALA A 616 32.61 -5.24 -27.40
N LEU A 617 32.63 -5.72 -26.14
CA LEU A 617 33.81 -5.76 -25.28
C LEU A 617 34.56 -7.09 -25.46
N THR A 618 35.78 -7.04 -25.93
CA THR A 618 36.82 -8.06 -25.67
C THR A 618 37.97 -7.39 -24.93
N GLY A 619 38.50 -8.11 -23.93
CA GLY A 619 39.44 -7.60 -22.96
C GLY A 619 40.89 -7.46 -23.46
N ALA A 620 41.70 -6.83 -22.67
CA ALA A 620 43.02 -7.31 -22.20
C ALA A 620 43.76 -6.22 -21.41
N SER A 621 44.55 -6.72 -20.49
CA SER A 621 45.41 -6.10 -19.47
C SER A 621 46.62 -5.29 -19.95
N ALA A 622 47.08 -4.37 -19.09
CA ALA A 622 48.45 -4.12 -18.57
C ALA A 622 48.65 -2.61 -18.29
N GLY A 623 48.98 -2.17 -17.08
CA GLY A 623 50.32 -2.20 -16.51
C GLY A 623 50.95 -0.82 -16.47
N GLY A 624 51.36 -0.31 -15.29
CA GLY A 624 52.47 0.68 -15.20
C GLY A 624 52.16 1.99 -14.40
N GLN A 625 52.37 2.05 -13.12
CA GLN A 625 53.45 2.64 -12.33
C GLN A 625 53.60 4.17 -12.27
N GLN A 626 53.51 4.68 -11.01
CA GLN A 626 54.30 5.70 -10.29
C GLN A 626 54.26 7.18 -10.77
N ALA A 627 54.30 8.23 -9.97
CA ALA A 627 54.90 8.45 -8.64
C ALA A 627 54.45 9.78 -8.03
N ALA A 628 54.37 9.81 -6.74
CA ALA A 628 54.83 10.71 -5.71
C ALA A 628 54.85 12.26 -5.88
N GLY A 629 54.43 12.98 -4.85
CA GLY A 629 54.82 14.34 -4.56
C GLY A 629 53.94 15.09 -3.56
N ALA A 630 54.24 15.04 -2.27
CA ALA A 630 53.89 16.04 -1.26
C ALA A 630 55.09 17.02 -1.09
N PRO A 631 55.08 18.08 -0.23
CA PRO A 631 54.18 18.54 0.82
C PRO A 631 54.14 20.07 1.01
N GLY A 632 53.48 20.53 2.07
CA GLY A 632 53.64 21.83 2.76
C GLY A 632 52.33 22.60 2.85
N GLY A 633 51.79 23.00 3.94
CA GLY A 633 52.30 23.40 5.24
C GLY A 633 51.73 24.77 5.58
N GLY A 634 51.05 24.93 6.74
CA GLY A 634 50.74 26.28 7.18
C GLY A 634 49.65 26.33 8.28
N ARG A 635 50.11 26.45 9.48
CA ARG A 635 49.38 26.68 10.74
C ARG A 635 48.68 28.04 10.83
N GLY A 636 47.62 28.11 11.66
CA GLY A 636 47.13 29.39 12.18
C GLY A 636 46.01 29.21 13.20
N THR A 637 46.35 29.35 14.42
CA THR A 637 45.62 29.29 15.69
C THR A 637 44.72 30.51 15.97
N GLY A 638 43.67 30.36 16.82
CA GLY A 638 43.12 31.48 17.60
C GLY A 638 41.63 31.37 17.93
N ALA A 639 41.31 31.07 18.97
CA ALA A 639 40.58 31.18 20.21
C ALA A 639 39.37 32.18 20.25
N ALA A 640 38.32 31.71 20.86
CA ALA A 640 37.42 32.18 21.92
C ALA A 640 36.54 33.42 21.73
N GLY A 641 35.26 33.23 22.07
CA GLY A 641 34.53 34.07 22.99
C GLY A 641 33.36 34.91 22.47
N GLY A 642 32.24 34.77 23.06
CA GLY A 642 31.31 35.86 23.29
C GLY A 642 29.85 35.67 22.88
N ALA A 643 29.00 35.57 23.88
CA ALA A 643 27.55 35.62 23.81
C ALA A 643 27.04 37.02 23.40
N GLY A 644 25.85 37.07 22.77
CA GLY A 644 25.12 38.33 22.60
C GLY A 644 23.91 38.17 21.69
N GLY A 645 22.71 38.23 22.30
CA GLY A 645 21.45 38.18 21.58
C GLY A 645 21.20 39.50 20.83
N ALA A 646 20.39 39.39 19.78
CA ALA A 646 19.54 40.49 19.27
C ALA A 646 18.55 40.02 18.20
N THR A 647 17.29 40.17 18.50
CA THR A 647 16.14 40.70 17.74
C THR A 647 16.07 40.51 16.22
N LEU A 648 14.87 40.10 15.86
CA LEU A 648 14.27 39.97 14.54
C LEU A 648 14.30 41.27 13.72
N ALA A 649 14.58 41.16 12.41
CA ALA A 649 13.90 41.93 11.34
C ALA A 649 14.24 41.38 9.94
N GLY A 650 13.17 41.12 9.13
CA GLY A 650 13.14 41.38 7.71
C GLY A 650 13.90 40.47 6.77
N GLY A 651 13.29 39.41 6.29
CA GLY A 651 13.80 38.64 5.17
C GLY A 651 12.89 38.75 3.93
N GLY A 652 13.42 39.32 2.87
CA GLY A 652 12.79 39.48 1.57
C GLY A 652 12.70 38.20 0.74
N PRO A 653 12.09 38.18 -0.47
CA PRO A 653 11.56 37.03 -1.20
C PRO A 653 12.59 36.18 -1.94
N GLY A 654 13.81 36.06 -1.48
CA GLY A 654 14.84 35.21 -2.12
C GLY A 654 15.01 33.81 -1.55
N ALA A 655 14.39 33.50 -0.42
CA ALA A 655 14.60 32.22 0.28
C ALA A 655 13.80 31.04 -0.29
N ALA A 656 12.74 31.31 -1.06
CA ALA A 656 11.88 30.25 -1.63
C ALA A 656 12.49 29.54 -2.85
N GLN A 657 13.38 30.20 -3.60
CA GLN A 657 14.04 29.55 -4.75
C GLN A 657 15.24 28.67 -4.33
N ALA A 658 15.91 28.98 -3.25
CA ALA A 658 17.01 28.17 -2.73
C ALA A 658 16.50 26.85 -2.09
N ALA A 659 15.30 26.85 -1.51
CA ALA A 659 14.68 25.66 -0.94
C ALA A 659 14.19 24.67 -2.03
N GLN A 660 13.80 25.14 -3.22
CA GLN A 660 13.44 24.27 -4.34
C GLN A 660 14.65 23.57 -5.00
N ALA A 661 15.81 24.18 -5.00
CA ALA A 661 17.05 23.60 -5.50
C ALA A 661 17.64 22.53 -4.54
N ALA A 662 17.44 22.69 -3.25
CA ALA A 662 17.86 21.69 -2.24
C ALA A 662 16.97 20.46 -2.18
N ALA A 663 15.69 20.55 -2.61
CA ALA A 663 14.75 19.43 -2.69
C ALA A 663 15.04 18.48 -3.87
N ALA A 664 15.85 18.88 -4.86
CA ALA A 664 16.28 18.03 -5.98
C ALA A 664 17.48 17.11 -5.67
N GLY A 665 18.07 17.22 -4.47
CA GLY A 665 19.32 16.56 -4.09
C GLY A 665 19.20 15.16 -3.48
N GLY A 666 18.01 14.59 -3.35
CA GLY A 666 17.77 13.32 -2.63
C GLY A 666 18.04 12.00 -3.37
N PHE A 667 18.29 11.99 -4.67
CA PHE A 667 18.53 10.79 -5.48
C PHE A 667 19.79 10.84 -6.35
N GLY A 668 20.81 11.54 -5.92
CA GLY A 668 22.10 11.60 -6.61
C GLY A 668 22.98 10.40 -6.25
N GLY A 669 22.91 9.30 -7.00
CA GLY A 669 23.88 8.22 -6.80
C GLY A 669 23.53 6.86 -7.41
N MET A 670 22.68 6.77 -8.43
CA MET A 670 22.47 5.51 -9.15
C MET A 670 22.43 5.71 -10.65
N GLY A 671 23.22 4.91 -11.34
CA GLY A 671 23.58 5.00 -12.73
C GLY A 671 22.44 5.24 -13.71
N GLY A 672 22.61 6.27 -14.52
CA GLY A 672 22.22 6.31 -15.93
C GLY A 672 20.74 6.35 -16.30
N GLY A 673 19.82 6.74 -15.43
CA GLY A 673 18.44 7.00 -15.81
C GLY A 673 18.00 8.33 -15.20
N SER A 674 17.83 9.38 -16.03
CA SER A 674 17.30 10.64 -15.55
C SER A 674 15.91 10.43 -14.94
N SER A 675 15.77 10.63 -13.64
CA SER A 675 14.47 10.72 -12.98
C SER A 675 13.78 11.98 -13.49
N ILE A 676 12.89 11.84 -14.48
CA ILE A 676 12.05 12.95 -14.90
C ILE A 676 11.03 13.15 -13.79
N SER A 677 11.32 14.08 -12.89
CA SER A 677 10.39 14.49 -11.85
C SER A 677 9.36 15.42 -12.47
N LEU A 678 8.09 15.04 -12.43
CA LEU A 678 6.98 15.87 -12.89
C LEU A 678 6.34 16.57 -11.68
N PRO A 679 6.02 17.87 -11.82
CA PRO A 679 5.34 18.60 -10.76
C PRO A 679 3.87 18.16 -10.63
N PHE A 680 3.15 18.76 -9.67
CA PHE A 680 1.70 18.75 -9.67
C PHE A 680 1.13 18.96 -11.10
N PRO A 681 0.11 18.21 -11.52
CA PRO A 681 -0.82 17.43 -10.72
C PRO A 681 -0.54 15.92 -10.60
N TRP A 682 0.67 15.44 -10.82
CA TRP A 682 0.98 14.04 -10.53
C TRP A 682 0.89 13.79 -9.02
N PHE A 683 0.05 12.84 -8.59
CA PHE A 683 -0.19 12.59 -7.16
C PHE A 683 0.18 11.17 -6.69
N ASN A 684 0.45 10.24 -7.61
CA ASN A 684 0.77 8.86 -7.28
C ASN A 684 2.01 8.35 -8.00
N CYS A 685 2.54 7.24 -7.51
CA CYS A 685 3.47 6.38 -8.20
C CYS A 685 2.74 5.61 -9.31
N TYR A 686 3.33 5.54 -10.50
CA TYR A 686 2.72 4.93 -11.68
C TYR A 686 3.56 3.77 -12.25
N CYS A 687 4.34 3.09 -11.40
CA CYS A 687 5.24 1.99 -11.81
C CYS A 687 4.69 0.59 -11.52
N GLY A 688 3.50 0.47 -10.91
CA GLY A 688 2.86 -0.79 -10.60
C GLY A 688 2.55 -1.64 -11.83
N ASP A 689 2.62 -2.96 -11.69
CA ASP A 689 2.10 -3.90 -12.70
C ASP A 689 0.57 -3.86 -12.76
N ILE A 690 -0.06 -3.41 -11.68
CA ILE A 690 -1.50 -3.22 -11.51
C ILE A 690 -1.73 -1.73 -11.21
N ASP A 691 -2.71 -1.10 -11.85
CA ASP A 691 -3.02 0.30 -11.63
C ASP A 691 -3.82 0.55 -10.33
N LEU A 692 -4.01 1.83 -9.98
CA LEU A 692 -4.65 2.28 -8.74
C LEU A 692 -6.09 1.74 -8.55
N ILE A 693 -6.78 1.36 -9.63
CA ILE A 693 -8.14 0.79 -9.58
C ILE A 693 -8.18 -0.73 -9.77
N GLY A 694 -7.00 -1.38 -9.90
CA GLY A 694 -6.85 -2.83 -9.95
C GLY A 694 -6.81 -3.43 -11.35
N GLN A 695 -6.50 -2.64 -12.39
CA GLN A 695 -6.36 -3.12 -13.75
C GLN A 695 -4.90 -3.39 -14.10
N ALA A 696 -4.66 -4.41 -14.91
CA ALA A 696 -3.33 -4.74 -15.39
C ALA A 696 -2.73 -3.66 -16.28
N LYS A 697 -1.44 -3.37 -16.09
CA LYS A 697 -0.66 -2.45 -16.91
C LYS A 697 0.25 -3.19 -17.90
N PRO A 698 0.79 -2.51 -18.92
CA PRO A 698 1.51 -3.16 -20.02
C PRO A 698 2.68 -4.06 -19.60
N GLN A 699 3.47 -3.63 -18.62
CA GLN A 699 4.63 -4.37 -18.14
C GLN A 699 4.29 -5.75 -17.57
N TRP A 700 3.07 -5.94 -17.04
CA TRP A 700 2.61 -7.22 -16.53
C TRP A 700 2.43 -8.30 -17.62
N TYR A 701 2.10 -7.93 -18.87
CA TYR A 701 1.88 -8.91 -19.94
C TYR A 701 3.16 -9.68 -20.31
N HIS A 702 4.31 -8.99 -20.32
CA HIS A 702 5.59 -9.66 -20.49
C HIS A 702 5.86 -10.65 -19.35
N ARG A 703 5.60 -10.21 -18.11
CA ARG A 703 5.78 -11.01 -16.90
C ARG A 703 4.95 -12.28 -16.92
N ARG A 704 3.71 -12.23 -17.41
CA ARG A 704 2.87 -13.43 -17.58
C ARG A 704 3.53 -14.51 -18.41
N VAL A 705 4.25 -14.14 -19.45
CA VAL A 705 4.88 -15.09 -20.35
C VAL A 705 6.08 -15.76 -19.70
N PHE A 706 7.04 -15.00 -19.17
CA PHE A 706 8.22 -15.61 -18.56
C PHE A 706 7.95 -16.27 -17.19
N TRP A 707 6.83 -15.96 -16.54
CA TRP A 707 6.36 -16.70 -15.36
C TRP A 707 5.56 -17.97 -15.73
N GLY A 708 5.34 -18.24 -17.01
CA GLY A 708 4.59 -19.41 -17.47
C GLY A 708 3.08 -19.33 -17.25
N LEU A 709 2.53 -18.13 -17.05
CA LEU A 709 1.09 -17.91 -16.84
C LEU A 709 0.33 -17.74 -18.16
N SER A 710 1.02 -17.40 -19.25
CA SER A 710 0.46 -17.26 -20.57
C SER A 710 1.48 -17.70 -21.62
N LYS A 711 1.01 -18.27 -22.73
CA LYS A 711 1.86 -18.63 -23.87
C LYS A 711 2.03 -17.48 -24.85
N LEU A 712 1.13 -16.49 -24.83
CA LEU A 712 1.09 -15.40 -25.78
C LEU A 712 0.41 -14.17 -25.18
N GLU A 713 1.08 -13.03 -25.26
CA GLU A 713 0.53 -11.70 -24.94
C GLU A 713 0.91 -10.71 -26.02
N MET A 714 0.13 -9.65 -26.15
CA MET A 714 0.36 -8.58 -27.13
C MET A 714 -0.02 -7.22 -26.54
N ALA A 715 0.74 -6.20 -26.89
CA ALA A 715 0.45 -4.80 -26.55
C ALA A 715 0.80 -3.90 -27.74
N VAL A 716 0.10 -2.78 -27.87
CA VAL A 716 0.31 -1.81 -28.94
C VAL A 716 0.68 -0.48 -28.32
N GLN A 717 1.80 0.09 -28.75
CA GLN A 717 2.22 1.42 -28.31
C GLN A 717 1.18 2.45 -28.78
N ARG A 718 0.80 3.35 -27.88
CA ARG A 718 -0.06 4.47 -28.21
C ARG A 718 0.56 5.30 -29.31
N PRO A 719 -0.21 5.77 -30.31
CA PRO A 719 0.33 6.58 -31.40
C PRO A 719 1.12 7.79 -30.89
N VAL A 720 2.39 7.85 -31.27
CA VAL A 720 3.27 8.98 -30.97
C VAL A 720 3.10 10.04 -32.05
N PRO A 721 2.77 11.31 -31.73
CA PRO A 721 2.69 12.38 -32.71
C PRO A 721 4.01 12.59 -33.46
N GLU A 722 3.92 13.01 -34.71
CA GLU A 722 5.12 13.28 -35.54
C GLU A 722 6.03 14.33 -34.88
N GLY A 723 7.33 14.11 -34.95
CA GLY A 723 8.34 14.96 -34.31
C GLY A 723 8.43 14.83 -32.78
N ARG A 724 7.67 13.91 -32.19
CA ARG A 724 7.75 13.59 -30.76
C ARG A 724 8.39 12.24 -30.51
N THR A 725 8.95 12.09 -29.32
CA THR A 725 9.45 10.80 -28.81
C THR A 725 8.93 10.57 -27.42
N GLU A 726 8.74 9.31 -27.09
CA GLU A 726 8.35 8.91 -25.73
C GLU A 726 9.60 8.92 -24.83
N LEU A 727 9.53 9.67 -23.74
CA LEU A 727 10.52 9.71 -22.67
C LEU A 727 10.02 8.85 -21.51
N ILE A 728 10.71 7.78 -21.21
CA ILE A 728 10.36 6.82 -20.17
C ILE A 728 11.31 6.99 -18.98
N SER A 729 10.76 7.24 -17.79
CA SER A 729 11.54 7.34 -16.55
C SER A 729 12.20 6.02 -16.16
N GLY A 730 13.11 6.01 -15.19
CA GLY A 730 13.82 4.81 -14.73
C GLY A 730 12.88 3.65 -14.38
N TRP A 731 11.80 3.95 -13.66
CA TRP A 731 10.77 2.99 -13.24
C TRP A 731 9.59 2.92 -14.21
N GLY A 732 9.61 3.68 -15.31
CA GLY A 732 8.52 3.73 -16.27
C GLY A 732 8.50 2.55 -17.23
N PHE A 733 7.40 2.49 -17.97
CA PHE A 733 7.21 1.57 -19.08
C PHE A 733 6.59 2.33 -20.25
N SER A 734 6.76 1.82 -21.48
CA SER A 734 6.17 2.42 -22.67
C SER A 734 4.64 2.51 -22.54
N ASP A 735 4.04 3.61 -23.01
CA ASP A 735 2.59 3.80 -23.02
C ASP A 735 1.94 2.89 -24.06
N GLU A 736 1.61 1.69 -23.63
CA GLU A 736 1.02 0.64 -24.47
C GLU A 736 -0.35 0.26 -23.96
N MET A 737 -1.15 -0.37 -24.83
CA MET A 737 -2.46 -0.89 -24.48
C MET A 737 -2.73 -2.23 -25.17
N ARG A 738 -3.57 -3.06 -24.55
CA ARG A 738 -4.20 -4.23 -25.18
C ARG A 738 -5.36 -3.79 -26.04
N SER A 739 -5.06 -3.06 -27.11
CA SER A 739 -6.09 -2.53 -28.00
C SER A 739 -5.56 -2.33 -29.41
N TRP A 740 -6.44 -2.47 -30.38
CA TRP A 740 -6.24 -2.06 -31.77
C TRP A 740 -7.28 -1.01 -32.17
N THR A 741 -7.45 0.03 -31.31
CA THR A 741 -8.43 1.11 -31.50
C THR A 741 -7.72 2.46 -31.39
N TRP A 742 -7.34 3.03 -32.55
CA TRP A 742 -6.56 4.26 -32.64
C TRP A 742 -7.14 5.21 -33.70
N PRO A 743 -8.35 5.75 -33.50
CA PRO A 743 -9.01 6.60 -34.48
C PRO A 743 -8.16 7.83 -34.82
N GLY A 744 -8.08 8.20 -36.12
CA GLY A 744 -7.23 9.28 -36.59
C GLY A 744 -5.74 8.90 -36.76
N SER A 745 -5.41 7.64 -36.66
CA SER A 745 -4.06 7.10 -36.88
C SER A 745 -3.99 6.20 -38.13
N GLU A 746 -5.03 6.23 -39.01
CA GLU A 746 -5.09 5.40 -40.20
C GLU A 746 -3.86 5.64 -41.08
N GLY A 747 -3.20 4.55 -41.48
CA GLY A 747 -1.97 4.57 -42.26
C GLY A 747 -0.67 4.87 -41.45
N LYS A 748 -0.75 5.35 -40.21
CA LYS A 748 0.43 5.59 -39.40
C LYS A 748 1.00 4.26 -38.93
N THR A 749 2.30 4.12 -38.88
CA THR A 749 2.98 2.94 -38.36
C THR A 749 2.92 2.94 -36.83
N LEU A 750 2.37 1.87 -36.25
CA LEU A 750 2.33 1.62 -34.82
C LEU A 750 3.25 0.47 -34.44
N LYS A 751 3.91 0.59 -33.30
CA LYS A 751 4.73 -0.47 -32.75
C LYS A 751 3.88 -1.48 -31.99
N VAL A 752 3.93 -2.74 -32.40
CA VAL A 752 3.25 -3.87 -31.78
C VAL A 752 4.29 -4.77 -31.12
N ARG A 753 4.17 -4.98 -29.82
CA ARG A 753 4.99 -5.92 -29.06
C ARG A 753 4.22 -7.18 -28.78
N VAL A 754 4.82 -8.30 -29.08
CA VAL A 754 4.25 -9.62 -28.83
C VAL A 754 5.22 -10.42 -27.99
N TYR A 755 4.74 -10.94 -26.88
CA TYR A 755 5.50 -11.76 -25.95
C TYR A 755 5.04 -13.21 -26.09
N SER A 756 5.96 -14.16 -26.20
CA SER A 756 5.60 -15.56 -26.43
C SER A 756 6.59 -16.55 -25.83
N SER A 757 6.09 -17.67 -25.31
CA SER A 757 6.87 -18.84 -24.90
C SER A 757 7.14 -19.80 -26.05
N GLY A 758 6.65 -19.54 -27.27
CA GLY A 758 7.01 -20.29 -28.49
C GLY A 758 8.41 -19.94 -29.01
N ASP A 759 8.73 -20.45 -30.20
CA ASP A 759 9.97 -20.12 -30.91
C ASP A 759 9.79 -19.05 -31.99
N GLN A 760 8.55 -18.80 -32.41
CA GLN A 760 8.18 -17.77 -33.40
C GLN A 760 6.83 -17.13 -33.07
N VAL A 761 6.66 -15.91 -33.56
CA VAL A 761 5.37 -15.19 -33.57
C VAL A 761 5.05 -14.79 -35.00
N ARG A 762 3.83 -15.17 -35.45
CA ARG A 762 3.21 -14.68 -36.68
C ARG A 762 2.20 -13.59 -36.35
N LEU A 763 2.28 -12.45 -37.03
CA LEU A 763 1.35 -11.34 -36.87
C LEU A 763 0.52 -11.14 -38.14
N LEU A 764 -0.78 -10.97 -37.99
CA LEU A 764 -1.73 -10.76 -39.09
C LEU A 764 -2.57 -9.49 -38.84
N LEU A 765 -2.88 -8.75 -39.89
CA LEU A 765 -3.84 -7.64 -39.87
C LEU A 765 -4.91 -7.93 -40.91
N ASN A 766 -6.19 -8.00 -40.47
CA ASN A 766 -7.33 -8.31 -41.32
C ASN A 766 -7.13 -9.60 -42.14
N GLY A 767 -6.54 -10.62 -41.50
CA GLY A 767 -6.23 -11.92 -42.11
C GLY A 767 -4.98 -11.95 -43.00
N LYS A 768 -4.38 -10.80 -43.32
CA LYS A 768 -3.16 -10.70 -44.10
C LYS A 768 -1.94 -10.77 -43.18
N GLU A 769 -0.98 -11.64 -43.51
CA GLU A 769 0.27 -11.75 -42.77
C GLU A 769 1.12 -10.47 -42.89
N ILE A 770 1.51 -9.92 -41.76
CA ILE A 770 2.47 -8.81 -41.62
C ILE A 770 3.90 -9.35 -41.59
N GLY A 771 4.10 -10.49 -40.90
CA GLY A 771 5.39 -11.13 -40.82
C GLY A 771 5.46 -12.20 -39.76
N VAL A 772 6.56 -12.97 -39.80
CA VAL A 772 6.93 -13.95 -38.76
C VAL A 772 8.28 -13.56 -38.20
N LYS A 773 8.39 -13.53 -36.86
CA LYS A 773 9.63 -13.21 -36.14
C LYS A 773 9.98 -14.27 -35.11
N PRO A 774 11.26 -14.61 -34.94
CA PRO A 774 11.71 -15.52 -33.91
C PRO A 774 11.57 -14.87 -32.53
N VAL A 775 11.33 -15.70 -31.51
CA VAL A 775 11.40 -15.35 -30.09
C VAL A 775 12.23 -16.41 -29.36
N SER A 776 13.03 -15.96 -28.41
CA SER A 776 13.91 -16.82 -27.62
C SER A 776 14.25 -16.12 -26.28
N ARG A 777 15.07 -16.76 -25.46
CA ARG A 777 15.61 -16.13 -24.24
C ARG A 777 16.50 -14.93 -24.56
N GLU A 778 17.23 -14.93 -25.66
CA GLU A 778 18.08 -13.84 -26.11
C GLU A 778 17.27 -12.63 -26.59
N THR A 779 16.06 -12.86 -27.11
CA THR A 779 15.11 -11.78 -27.45
C THR A 779 14.19 -11.43 -26.30
N GLU A 780 14.48 -11.91 -25.05
CA GLU A 780 13.63 -11.71 -23.87
C GLU A 780 12.19 -12.24 -24.07
N LEU A 781 12.00 -13.29 -24.86
CA LEU A 781 10.68 -13.83 -25.23
C LEU A 781 9.78 -12.79 -25.93
N LYS A 782 10.35 -11.85 -26.68
CA LYS A 782 9.69 -10.70 -27.27
C LYS A 782 9.96 -10.59 -28.77
N ALA A 783 8.92 -10.23 -29.54
CA ALA A 783 9.00 -9.82 -30.93
C ALA A 783 8.34 -8.44 -31.11
N GLU A 784 8.97 -7.53 -31.85
CA GLU A 784 8.40 -6.21 -32.14
C GLU A 784 8.09 -6.10 -33.64
N PHE A 785 6.94 -5.54 -34.00
CA PHE A 785 6.49 -5.30 -35.36
C PHE A 785 6.11 -3.83 -35.54
N ASP A 786 6.45 -3.28 -36.69
CA ASP A 786 5.99 -2.00 -37.15
C ASP A 786 4.82 -2.23 -38.11
N VAL A 787 3.60 -1.82 -37.70
CA VAL A 787 2.35 -2.17 -38.38
C VAL A 787 1.60 -0.90 -38.81
N PRO A 788 1.36 -0.69 -40.11
CA PRO A 788 0.47 0.38 -40.54
C PRO A 788 -0.93 0.18 -39.96
N TYR A 789 -1.43 1.18 -39.23
CA TYR A 789 -2.75 1.06 -38.63
C TYR A 789 -3.87 1.06 -39.68
N ALA A 790 -4.71 0.06 -39.62
CA ALA A 790 -5.99 -0.01 -40.35
C ALA A 790 -7.05 -0.58 -39.41
N VAL A 791 -8.28 -0.07 -39.55
CA VAL A 791 -9.44 -0.58 -38.82
C VAL A 791 -9.64 -2.07 -39.09
N GLY A 792 -9.98 -2.86 -38.07
CA GLY A 792 -10.26 -4.29 -38.18
C GLY A 792 -9.67 -5.11 -37.07
N GLU A 793 -9.09 -6.26 -37.40
CA GLU A 793 -8.55 -7.22 -36.43
C GLU A 793 -7.03 -7.36 -36.57
N LEU A 794 -6.31 -7.12 -35.47
CA LEU A 794 -4.90 -7.45 -35.32
C LEU A 794 -4.81 -8.77 -34.57
N LYS A 795 -4.17 -9.80 -35.18
CA LYS A 795 -4.06 -11.15 -34.61
C LYS A 795 -2.61 -11.59 -34.52
N ALA A 796 -2.20 -12.05 -33.34
CA ALA A 796 -0.92 -12.72 -33.12
C ALA A 796 -1.12 -14.22 -32.94
N VAL A 797 -0.20 -15.02 -33.49
CA VAL A 797 -0.16 -16.48 -33.35
C VAL A 797 1.23 -16.88 -32.88
N ALA A 798 1.31 -17.50 -31.71
CA ALA A 798 2.53 -18.12 -31.21
C ALA A 798 2.74 -19.49 -31.86
N LEU A 799 3.95 -19.77 -32.34
CA LEU A 799 4.32 -21.01 -32.94
C LEU A 799 5.41 -21.72 -32.11
N ALA A 800 5.38 -23.06 -32.10
CA ALA A 800 6.46 -23.90 -31.61
C ALA A 800 6.69 -25.02 -32.62
N ALA A 801 7.91 -25.15 -33.12
CA ALA A 801 8.26 -26.06 -34.20
C ALA A 801 7.30 -25.95 -35.42
N GLY A 802 6.93 -24.71 -35.75
CA GLY A 802 6.03 -24.36 -36.86
C GLY A 802 4.54 -24.63 -36.61
N GLN A 803 4.16 -25.16 -35.43
CA GLN A 803 2.77 -25.42 -35.07
C GLN A 803 2.19 -24.33 -34.15
N PRO A 804 0.95 -23.88 -34.36
CA PRO A 804 0.29 -22.93 -33.50
C PRO A 804 0.09 -23.48 -32.07
N ILE A 805 0.51 -22.72 -31.04
CA ILE A 805 0.35 -23.08 -29.62
C ILE A 805 -0.57 -22.12 -28.85
N ALA A 806 -0.80 -20.93 -29.39
CA ALA A 806 -1.73 -19.93 -28.85
C ALA A 806 -2.05 -18.85 -29.89
N GLU A 807 -3.22 -18.22 -29.76
CA GLU A 807 -3.66 -17.11 -30.60
C GLU A 807 -4.27 -16.00 -29.72
N LEU A 808 -4.11 -14.75 -30.13
CA LEU A 808 -4.65 -13.57 -29.46
C LEU A 808 -5.03 -12.52 -30.49
N SER A 809 -6.25 -11.97 -30.40
CA SER A 809 -6.74 -10.95 -31.30
C SER A 809 -7.20 -9.70 -30.56
N PHE A 810 -6.99 -8.54 -31.18
CA PHE A 810 -7.59 -7.26 -30.81
C PHE A 810 -8.44 -6.75 -31.97
N LYS A 811 -9.68 -6.33 -31.69
CA LYS A 811 -10.56 -5.73 -32.67
C LYS A 811 -10.66 -4.22 -32.44
N THR A 812 -10.79 -3.47 -33.53
CA THR A 812 -11.05 -2.04 -33.42
C THR A 812 -12.46 -1.84 -32.86
N ALA A 813 -12.55 -1.18 -31.71
CA ALA A 813 -13.84 -0.80 -31.11
C ALA A 813 -14.51 0.33 -31.90
N GLY A 814 -15.83 0.32 -31.91
CA GLY A 814 -16.65 1.40 -32.44
C GLY A 814 -16.72 2.63 -31.51
N LYS A 815 -17.68 3.52 -31.76
CA LYS A 815 -17.93 4.67 -30.89
C LYS A 815 -18.48 4.21 -29.54
N PRO A 816 -18.24 4.99 -28.44
CA PRO A 816 -18.90 4.76 -27.16
C PRO A 816 -20.41 4.62 -27.33
N ALA A 817 -21.00 3.54 -26.81
CA ALA A 817 -22.44 3.24 -26.97
C ALA A 817 -23.15 2.99 -25.64
N LYS A 818 -22.46 2.42 -24.66
CA LYS A 818 -23.04 2.08 -23.35
C LYS A 818 -21.98 1.99 -22.25
N LEU A 819 -22.43 2.09 -21.02
CA LEU A 819 -21.64 1.73 -19.83
C LEU A 819 -21.86 0.26 -19.50
N ARG A 820 -20.80 -0.41 -19.01
CA ARG A 820 -20.85 -1.74 -18.42
C ARG A 820 -20.38 -1.66 -16.98
N LEU A 821 -21.18 -2.17 -16.03
CA LEU A 821 -20.86 -2.26 -14.62
C LEU A 821 -20.43 -3.69 -14.27
N ALA A 822 -19.27 -3.82 -13.62
CA ALA A 822 -18.74 -5.10 -13.19
C ALA A 822 -18.35 -5.01 -11.70
N PRO A 823 -19.22 -5.46 -10.78
CA PRO A 823 -18.87 -5.55 -9.36
C PRO A 823 -17.95 -6.75 -9.12
N ASP A 824 -16.97 -6.60 -8.22
CA ASP A 824 -16.16 -7.74 -7.77
C ASP A 824 -16.97 -8.73 -6.92
N ARG A 825 -17.99 -8.21 -6.23
CA ARG A 825 -18.98 -9.00 -5.49
C ARG A 825 -20.35 -8.34 -5.48
N THR A 826 -21.40 -9.14 -5.48
CA THR A 826 -22.82 -8.69 -5.47
C THR A 826 -23.45 -8.79 -4.08
N SER A 827 -22.69 -9.22 -3.08
CA SER A 827 -23.14 -9.33 -1.68
C SER A 827 -22.04 -8.83 -0.76
N ILE A 828 -22.38 -7.96 0.19
CA ILE A 828 -21.49 -7.42 1.22
C ILE A 828 -22.15 -7.53 2.59
N ARG A 829 -21.33 -7.70 3.64
CA ARG A 829 -21.84 -7.71 5.03
C ARG A 829 -22.17 -6.30 5.51
N ARG A 830 -23.07 -6.20 6.49
CA ARG A 830 -23.49 -4.91 7.06
C ARG A 830 -22.46 -4.27 8.00
N ASP A 831 -21.41 -4.98 8.37
CA ASP A 831 -20.44 -4.61 9.42
C ASP A 831 -19.49 -3.46 9.05
N ARG A 832 -19.67 -2.84 7.89
CA ARG A 832 -18.87 -1.72 7.35
C ARG A 832 -17.39 -2.06 7.03
N ASN A 833 -16.92 -3.27 7.34
CA ASN A 833 -15.59 -3.79 6.96
C ASN A 833 -15.61 -4.55 5.63
N ASP A 834 -16.79 -4.63 4.99
CA ASP A 834 -16.96 -5.24 3.69
C ASP A 834 -17.31 -4.20 2.62
N LEU A 835 -16.81 -4.40 1.41
CA LEU A 835 -16.91 -3.46 0.29
C LEU A 835 -17.24 -4.21 -1.00
N SER A 836 -17.93 -3.54 -1.92
CA SER A 836 -18.03 -3.95 -3.32
C SER A 836 -17.34 -2.94 -4.22
N TYR A 837 -16.45 -3.41 -5.07
CA TYR A 837 -15.70 -2.61 -6.05
C TYR A 837 -16.35 -2.74 -7.41
N VAL A 838 -17.02 -1.69 -7.85
CA VAL A 838 -17.79 -1.65 -9.10
C VAL A 838 -16.97 -0.97 -10.18
N THR A 839 -16.34 -1.76 -11.05
CA THR A 839 -15.67 -1.24 -12.24
C THR A 839 -16.70 -0.77 -13.26
N VAL A 840 -16.50 0.42 -13.81
CA VAL A 840 -17.27 0.96 -14.92
C VAL A 840 -16.40 0.97 -16.16
N GLU A 841 -16.92 0.43 -17.26
CA GLU A 841 -16.26 0.44 -18.55
C GLU A 841 -17.14 1.11 -19.60
N VAL A 842 -16.53 1.93 -20.45
CA VAL A 842 -17.15 2.49 -21.63
C VAL A 842 -16.94 1.53 -22.78
N VAL A 843 -18.03 0.99 -23.32
CA VAL A 843 -17.97 -0.01 -24.39
C VAL A 843 -18.77 0.47 -25.61
N ASP A 844 -18.42 -0.07 -26.77
CA ASP A 844 -19.16 0.14 -28.01
C ASP A 844 -20.44 -0.73 -28.09
N GLN A 845 -21.11 -0.69 -29.23
CA GLN A 845 -22.33 -1.48 -29.44
C GLN A 845 -22.08 -2.99 -29.35
N ALA A 846 -20.91 -3.47 -29.79
CA ALA A 846 -20.51 -4.87 -29.73
C ALA A 846 -20.08 -5.32 -28.34
N GLY A 847 -19.82 -4.36 -27.43
CA GLY A 847 -19.32 -4.64 -26.07
C GLY A 847 -17.80 -4.60 -25.95
N GLU A 848 -17.09 -4.15 -27.00
CA GLU A 848 -15.64 -3.93 -26.96
C GLU A 848 -15.32 -2.66 -26.16
N LEU A 849 -14.28 -2.71 -25.33
CA LEU A 849 -13.82 -1.54 -24.58
C LEU A 849 -13.34 -0.44 -25.51
N VAL A 850 -13.81 0.79 -25.29
CA VAL A 850 -13.33 1.98 -26.01
C VAL A 850 -12.20 2.63 -25.18
N PRO A 851 -10.93 2.38 -25.51
CA PRO A 851 -9.79 2.65 -24.63
C PRO A 851 -9.51 4.13 -24.39
N ASP A 852 -9.91 5.02 -25.34
CA ASP A 852 -9.69 6.46 -25.23
C ASP A 852 -10.94 7.24 -24.81
N ALA A 853 -12.01 6.53 -24.41
CA ALA A 853 -13.21 7.19 -23.93
C ALA A 853 -12.95 7.87 -22.57
N VAL A 854 -13.02 9.20 -22.58
CA VAL A 854 -12.98 10.03 -21.37
C VAL A 854 -14.36 10.64 -21.19
N VAL A 855 -15.15 10.03 -20.32
CA VAL A 855 -16.51 10.50 -19.99
C VAL A 855 -16.63 10.72 -18.48
N GLN A 856 -17.43 11.70 -18.09
CA GLN A 856 -17.78 11.90 -16.70
C GLN A 856 -18.93 10.97 -16.34
N VAL A 857 -18.70 10.07 -15.39
CA VAL A 857 -19.69 9.13 -14.89
C VAL A 857 -20.33 9.69 -13.64
N SER A 858 -21.63 9.85 -13.63
CA SER A 858 -22.40 10.25 -12.45
C SER A 858 -23.01 9.01 -11.78
N PHE A 859 -22.71 8.81 -10.50
CA PHE A 859 -23.30 7.73 -9.70
C PHE A 859 -24.47 8.21 -8.86
N SER A 860 -25.44 7.35 -8.68
CA SER A 860 -26.43 7.45 -7.60
C SER A 860 -26.57 6.09 -6.91
N ILE A 861 -26.57 6.12 -5.57
CA ILE A 861 -26.68 4.92 -4.75
C ILE A 861 -27.88 5.05 -3.85
N SER A 862 -28.78 4.08 -3.86
CA SER A 862 -29.98 4.04 -3.03
C SER A 862 -30.08 2.71 -2.28
N GLY A 863 -30.84 2.69 -1.18
CA GLY A 863 -31.00 1.50 -0.34
C GLY A 863 -29.93 1.38 0.76
N ALA A 864 -29.50 0.16 1.05
CA ALA A 864 -28.72 -0.19 2.24
C ALA A 864 -27.21 0.14 2.16
N ALA A 865 -26.75 0.79 1.09
CA ALA A 865 -25.33 1.13 0.92
C ALA A 865 -25.10 2.60 0.55
N GLU A 866 -23.83 3.02 0.66
CA GLU A 866 -23.33 4.35 0.32
C GLU A 866 -22.04 4.25 -0.51
N LEU A 867 -21.62 5.36 -1.13
CA LEU A 867 -20.33 5.47 -1.77
C LEU A 867 -19.24 5.68 -0.71
N ALA A 868 -18.24 4.80 -0.71
CA ALA A 868 -17.02 4.99 0.08
C ALA A 868 -15.99 5.84 -0.67
N ALA A 869 -15.79 5.57 -1.96
CA ALA A 869 -14.90 6.35 -2.83
C ALA A 869 -15.23 6.12 -4.31
N ALA A 870 -14.83 7.06 -5.18
CA ALA A 870 -14.87 6.90 -6.64
C ALA A 870 -13.69 7.62 -7.29
N GLY A 871 -13.18 7.06 -8.39
CA GLY A 871 -12.07 7.64 -9.13
C GLY A 871 -11.64 6.80 -10.33
N SER A 872 -10.53 7.16 -10.93
CA SER A 872 -9.91 6.41 -12.01
C SER A 872 -8.42 6.20 -11.72
N ALA A 873 -7.73 5.49 -12.60
CA ALA A 873 -6.28 5.29 -12.52
C ALA A 873 -5.47 6.44 -13.18
N ASN A 874 -6.08 7.57 -13.47
CA ASN A 874 -5.36 8.70 -14.06
C ASN A 874 -4.47 9.38 -13.01
N PRO A 875 -3.14 9.33 -13.13
CA PRO A 875 -2.22 9.85 -12.13
C PRO A 875 -2.23 11.39 -12.01
N LYS A 876 -2.98 12.07 -12.86
CA LYS A 876 -3.11 13.54 -12.93
C LYS A 876 -4.52 14.05 -12.65
N ASP A 877 -5.46 13.14 -12.37
CA ASP A 877 -6.85 13.52 -12.10
C ASP A 877 -7.00 13.86 -10.60
N VAL A 878 -6.47 15.01 -10.22
CA VAL A 878 -6.50 15.55 -8.85
C VAL A 878 -7.90 16.05 -8.50
N TRP A 879 -8.77 15.13 -8.15
CA TRP A 879 -10.16 15.39 -7.80
C TRP A 879 -10.50 14.72 -6.46
N SER A 880 -11.63 15.07 -5.89
CA SER A 880 -12.13 14.42 -4.69
C SER A 880 -12.47 12.95 -4.96
N PHE A 881 -11.92 12.05 -4.16
CA PHE A 881 -12.27 10.63 -4.20
C PHE A 881 -13.67 10.34 -3.60
N ARG A 882 -14.27 11.31 -2.94
CA ARG A 882 -15.58 11.20 -2.28
C ARG A 882 -16.73 11.73 -3.14
N GLN A 883 -16.45 12.25 -4.33
CA GLN A 883 -17.49 12.75 -5.24
C GLN A 883 -18.03 11.65 -6.15
N LEU A 884 -19.34 11.74 -6.40
CA LEU A 884 -20.06 10.77 -7.24
C LEU A 884 -19.85 10.96 -8.75
N ARG A 885 -18.82 11.69 -9.19
CA ARG A 885 -18.62 12.09 -10.58
C ARG A 885 -17.19 11.94 -11.07
N PRO A 886 -16.57 10.72 -11.00
CA PRO A 886 -15.26 10.52 -11.58
C PRO A 886 -15.30 10.59 -13.11
N LYS A 887 -14.14 10.92 -13.72
CA LYS A 887 -13.92 10.74 -15.16
C LYS A 887 -13.32 9.37 -15.42
N THR A 888 -13.65 8.78 -16.57
CA THR A 888 -12.96 7.55 -17.00
C THR A 888 -11.55 7.88 -17.48
N PHE A 889 -10.66 6.94 -17.26
CA PHE A 889 -9.31 6.91 -17.78
C PHE A 889 -9.08 5.57 -18.46
N ARG A 890 -8.59 5.58 -19.69
CA ARG A 890 -8.48 4.37 -20.53
C ARG A 890 -9.80 3.60 -20.61
N GLY A 891 -10.92 4.35 -20.74
CA GLY A 891 -12.27 3.81 -20.80
C GLY A 891 -12.85 3.28 -19.51
N ARG A 892 -12.19 3.48 -18.35
CA ARG A 892 -12.58 2.90 -17.05
C ARG A 892 -12.59 3.90 -15.91
N CYS A 893 -13.47 3.66 -14.94
CA CYS A 893 -13.41 4.22 -13.59
C CYS A 893 -13.95 3.21 -12.57
N LEU A 894 -13.84 3.53 -11.28
CA LEU A 894 -14.22 2.67 -10.18
C LEU A 894 -15.14 3.41 -9.21
N ALA A 895 -16.17 2.72 -8.72
CA ALA A 895 -16.91 3.11 -7.52
C ALA A 895 -16.72 2.05 -6.44
N ILE A 896 -16.46 2.47 -5.20
CA ILE A 896 -16.31 1.60 -4.03
C ILE A 896 -17.54 1.82 -3.15
N VAL A 897 -18.28 0.76 -2.90
CA VAL A 897 -19.57 0.78 -2.21
C VAL A 897 -19.44 0.10 -0.85
N ARG A 898 -19.96 0.72 0.19
CA ARG A 898 -19.94 0.25 1.59
C ARG A 898 -21.36 0.20 2.15
N ALA A 899 -21.61 -0.75 3.06
CA ALA A 899 -22.89 -0.85 3.77
C ALA A 899 -23.14 0.34 4.72
N LYS A 900 -24.41 0.74 4.89
CA LYS A 900 -24.85 1.74 5.87
C LYS A 900 -25.20 1.14 7.25
N GLY A 901 -24.93 -0.15 7.47
CA GLY A 901 -25.28 -0.86 8.70
C GLY A 901 -26.65 -1.55 8.68
N ALA A 902 -27.49 -1.33 7.67
CA ALA A 902 -28.77 -2.01 7.49
C ALA A 902 -28.67 -3.12 6.44
N VAL A 903 -29.40 -4.23 6.66
CA VAL A 903 -29.57 -5.32 5.68
C VAL A 903 -30.56 -4.90 4.60
N GLY A 904 -30.31 -5.28 3.34
CA GLY A 904 -31.20 -4.99 2.23
C GLY A 904 -30.51 -4.79 0.90
N ALA A 905 -31.29 -4.53 -0.14
CA ALA A 905 -30.75 -4.22 -1.46
C ALA A 905 -30.19 -2.81 -1.52
N ALA A 906 -29.07 -2.65 -2.24
CA ALA A 906 -28.53 -1.37 -2.64
C ALA A 906 -28.48 -1.33 -4.17
N THR A 907 -29.06 -0.31 -4.77
CA THR A 907 -29.04 -0.08 -6.22
C THR A 907 -27.99 0.96 -6.54
N ILE A 908 -27.00 0.58 -7.32
CA ILE A 908 -25.95 1.44 -7.85
C ILE A 908 -26.30 1.76 -9.31
N ARG A 909 -26.54 3.02 -9.62
CA ARG A 909 -26.81 3.52 -10.96
C ARG A 909 -25.66 4.39 -11.44
N ALA A 910 -25.17 4.13 -12.65
CA ALA A 910 -24.20 4.95 -13.34
C ALA A 910 -24.82 5.56 -14.60
N GLN A 911 -24.48 6.81 -14.86
CA GLN A 911 -24.94 7.57 -16.02
C GLN A 911 -23.81 8.46 -16.54
N ALA A 912 -23.70 8.57 -17.87
CA ALA A 912 -22.81 9.52 -18.53
C ALA A 912 -23.56 10.21 -19.68
N ASP A 913 -23.16 11.43 -20.04
CA ASP A 913 -23.81 12.18 -21.09
C ASP A 913 -23.68 11.45 -22.44
N GLY A 914 -24.79 11.36 -23.16
CA GLY A 914 -24.87 10.65 -24.43
C GLY A 914 -24.89 9.12 -24.36
N LEU A 915 -24.84 8.54 -23.17
CA LEU A 915 -24.87 7.09 -22.97
C LEU A 915 -26.07 6.66 -22.11
N PRO A 916 -26.70 5.50 -22.41
CA PRO A 916 -27.78 4.98 -21.57
C PRO A 916 -27.32 4.74 -20.13
N ALA A 917 -28.15 5.10 -19.17
CA ALA A 917 -27.89 4.79 -17.78
C ALA A 917 -28.01 3.27 -17.54
N VAL A 918 -27.15 2.76 -16.64
CA VAL A 918 -27.13 1.34 -16.27
C VAL A 918 -27.15 1.22 -14.75
N SER A 919 -27.77 0.13 -14.23
CA SER A 919 -27.84 -0.13 -12.80
C SER A 919 -27.50 -1.57 -12.47
N ILE A 920 -26.93 -1.77 -11.28
CA ILE A 920 -26.72 -3.08 -10.67
C ILE A 920 -27.25 -3.06 -9.24
N VAL A 921 -27.44 -4.24 -8.68
CA VAL A 921 -27.87 -4.41 -7.29
C VAL A 921 -26.77 -5.14 -6.53
N VAL A 922 -26.42 -4.61 -5.37
CA VAL A 922 -25.56 -5.25 -4.37
C VAL A 922 -26.42 -5.52 -3.13
N GLN A 923 -26.39 -6.75 -2.62
CA GLN A 923 -27.13 -7.17 -1.44
C GLN A 923 -26.27 -6.91 -0.18
N VAL A 924 -26.81 -6.17 0.77
CA VAL A 924 -26.23 -6.06 2.10
C VAL A 924 -26.86 -7.16 2.97
N ILE A 925 -26.03 -8.06 3.47
CA ILE A 925 -26.42 -9.21 4.29
C ILE A 925 -26.02 -9.00 5.77
N ALA A 926 -26.51 -9.87 6.65
CA ALA A 926 -26.23 -9.80 8.09
C ALA A 926 -24.76 -10.02 8.44
#